data_56844c668d88f17ee672045e7a061b46
#
_entry.id   56844c668d88f17ee672045e7a061b46
#
_cell.length_a   1.000
_cell.length_b   1.000
_cell.length_c   1.000
_cell.angle_alpha   90.00
_cell.angle_beta   90.00
_cell.angle_gamma   90.00
#
_symmetry.space_group_name_H-M   'P 1'
#
loop_
_entity.id
_entity.type
_entity.pdbx_description
1 polymer ?
#
loop_
_entity_poly.entity_id
_entity_poly.type
_entity_poly.pdbx_seq_one_letter_code
_entity_poly.pdbx_strand_id
1 'polypeptide(L)'
;MNKNYMKIKRCLDESVFAQIDNLKYMQNLRDNIETYDEKKINEFFDSLMEYILLNNIDIKFKRFVVFWIDYIIQNYSVKINNSLRKKVNDIIITLDIYPLLYDKNYCKNNIKYFNLFDEISIKIREKNNKLLSNVQYYARNKILERKNIVFSAPTSFGKSSIVIDTIKELIYCNKIKKVLFILPTKALINEYRRKIKENIEDIIIIENPHVTTDFSKVIYLFTPERFLVFYENNKNVKIDYVINDEAQILVNINKKKCVGRSILLAKILSIISESKTPIIFLLPYVSKPFDTFIFKYINIDREDVIQISDDMLPFVSNNYYMLDVDENGDLFKYDFSKDAGLEFANKKYIATSNCSFNKNSLEDWSNIIIDNITKIINIEKKFIVFCTSKNQIKTIAQRLIKNRICKIDNISYRMQALINYIENNIGLEFELITFLKNGIAVHFSEIDSYIRRQIEIIFNEENDIKGMVCTSTLLQGVNLNAQNLIMIYGNRFSAIGNVDIDFRNLVGRSARLGINIQGNIYNIAYNKKIEKEGERLYTSSDPVKINFDKIIKEVKKNPNEIVKTYALDSQVRSKLKDELNMGNDSSIENLDYFIGSESAKKVEKKISEKDIDYYVDLLKNIGNYEKTLLLIQELSQIYEWEKNPDFDVSKRMKNIEYIARLAVNVFNGESIRTMINKNINFVQKNKDYSLVVCKNIMGSEYVRIVHKKNIDFTNMHIFVRERDINTYIYTMLYDVQKIIEFYLKKYIQDLYYRIKRINKDTIKEVEEILDYSTKDKKKISLNNIGIVDNFAISLLTREEFSEFYDFNENIKIDKLKEYAYSLPEYDPLRYAILDVI
;
A
#
# COMPACT_ATOMS: atom_id res chain seq x y z
N MET A 1 -19.89 15.47 -35.72
CA MET A 1 -19.56 16.01 -34.38
C MET A 1 -20.79 15.93 -33.50
N ASN A 2 -20.78 15.04 -32.54
CA ASN A 2 -21.96 14.71 -31.77
C ASN A 2 -22.24 15.82 -30.74
N LYS A 3 -23.46 16.40 -30.78
CA LYS A 3 -23.91 17.48 -29.86
C LYS A 3 -23.80 17.16 -28.35
N ASN A 4 -23.48 15.94 -27.99
CA ASN A 4 -23.36 15.52 -26.59
C ASN A 4 -22.01 15.90 -25.94
N TYR A 5 -20.99 16.26 -26.71
CA TYR A 5 -19.72 16.77 -26.16
C TYR A 5 -19.81 18.16 -25.55
N MET A 6 -20.88 18.89 -25.85
CA MET A 6 -21.09 20.27 -25.36
C MET A 6 -21.59 20.36 -23.89
N LYS A 7 -21.89 19.27 -23.23
CA LYS A 7 -22.45 19.29 -21.86
C LYS A 7 -21.44 19.18 -20.69
N ILE A 8 -20.15 19.01 -20.99
CA ILE A 8 -19.11 19.12 -19.93
C ILE A 8 -18.71 20.60 -19.72
N LYS A 9 -19.62 21.47 -19.97
CA LYS A 9 -19.50 22.90 -19.75
C LYS A 9 -19.93 23.16 -18.31
N ARG A 10 -19.01 23.41 -17.39
CA ARG A 10 -19.15 24.14 -16.12
C ARG A 10 -18.21 23.65 -15.05
N CYS A 11 -17.16 24.43 -14.79
CA CYS A 11 -16.68 24.58 -13.42
C CYS A 11 -15.61 25.65 -13.20
N LEU A 12 -15.24 26.38 -14.23
CA LEU A 12 -14.52 27.65 -14.10
C LEU A 12 -15.27 28.67 -14.96
N ASP A 13 -15.49 29.86 -14.43
CA ASP A 13 -16.19 30.90 -15.17
C ASP A 13 -15.39 31.19 -16.46
N GLU A 14 -16.02 31.05 -17.66
CA GLU A 14 -15.34 31.29 -18.94
C GLU A 14 -14.68 32.69 -18.96
N SER A 15 -15.20 33.61 -18.14
CA SER A 15 -14.69 34.94 -17.95
C SER A 15 -13.31 35.00 -17.33
N VAL A 16 -12.91 34.03 -16.48
CA VAL A 16 -11.64 34.05 -15.75
C VAL A 16 -10.48 33.71 -16.66
N PHE A 17 -10.61 32.66 -17.48
CA PHE A 17 -9.53 32.26 -18.38
C PHE A 17 -9.37 33.17 -19.59
N ALA A 18 -10.45 33.86 -20.02
CA ALA A 18 -10.35 34.86 -21.04
C ALA A 18 -9.50 36.08 -20.66
N GLN A 19 -9.26 36.27 -19.38
CA GLN A 19 -8.43 37.34 -18.82
C GLN A 19 -6.93 36.96 -18.69
N ILE A 20 -6.58 35.69 -18.92
CA ILE A 20 -5.18 35.24 -18.81
C ILE A 20 -4.52 35.25 -20.18
N ASP A 21 -3.60 36.18 -20.37
CA ASP A 21 -2.85 36.31 -21.61
C ASP A 21 -2.01 35.08 -21.94
N ASN A 22 -1.89 34.77 -23.22
CA ASN A 22 -1.10 33.63 -23.71
C ASN A 22 -1.49 32.23 -23.19
N LEU A 23 -2.66 32.06 -22.58
CA LEU A 23 -3.12 30.73 -22.12
C LEU A 23 -3.17 29.74 -23.30
N LYS A 24 -3.69 30.14 -24.45
CA LYS A 24 -3.75 29.27 -25.63
C LYS A 24 -2.37 28.88 -26.14
N TYR A 25 -1.42 29.79 -26.08
CA TYR A 25 0.01 29.48 -26.35
C TYR A 25 0.55 28.42 -25.39
N MET A 26 0.31 28.55 -24.11
CA MET A 26 0.75 27.59 -23.09
C MET A 26 0.13 26.19 -23.31
N GLN A 27 -1.15 26.12 -23.68
CA GLN A 27 -1.83 24.87 -24.04
C GLN A 27 -1.21 24.22 -25.28
N ASN A 28 -0.94 25.02 -26.33
CA ASN A 28 -0.25 24.55 -27.52
C ASN A 28 1.20 24.09 -27.25
N LEU A 29 1.91 24.79 -26.38
CA LEU A 29 3.25 24.42 -25.94
C LEU A 29 3.24 23.05 -25.24
N ARG A 30 2.24 22.80 -24.39
CA ARG A 30 2.05 21.50 -23.72
C ARG A 30 1.77 20.38 -24.71
N ASP A 31 1.00 20.66 -25.76
CA ASP A 31 0.63 19.69 -26.79
C ASP A 31 1.71 19.50 -27.87
N ASN A 32 2.88 20.17 -27.71
CA ASN A 32 4.00 20.22 -28.68
C ASN A 32 3.63 20.82 -30.05
N ILE A 33 2.67 21.72 -30.10
CA ILE A 33 2.24 22.45 -31.31
C ILE A 33 3.11 23.72 -31.49
N GLU A 34 3.54 24.33 -30.38
CA GLU A 34 4.35 25.51 -30.31
C GLU A 34 5.74 25.21 -29.74
N THR A 35 6.73 26.07 -30.03
CA THR A 35 8.08 26.00 -29.46
C THR A 35 8.19 26.93 -28.24
N TYR A 36 9.19 26.68 -27.39
CA TYR A 36 9.47 27.51 -26.21
C TYR A 36 9.76 28.96 -26.62
N ASP A 37 8.91 29.88 -26.18
CA ASP A 37 9.06 31.32 -26.33
C ASP A 37 8.97 31.99 -24.96
N GLU A 38 10.12 32.47 -24.50
CA GLU A 38 10.27 33.04 -23.17
C GLU A 38 9.41 34.30 -22.96
N LYS A 39 9.23 35.12 -24.01
CA LYS A 39 8.44 36.37 -23.91
C LYS A 39 6.97 36.03 -23.63
N LYS A 40 6.38 35.12 -24.38
CA LYS A 40 4.99 34.67 -24.20
C LYS A 40 4.77 34.02 -22.84
N ILE A 41 5.76 33.25 -22.34
CA ILE A 41 5.69 32.62 -21.03
C ILE A 41 5.76 33.69 -19.93
N ASN A 42 6.63 34.70 -20.07
CA ASN A 42 6.68 35.81 -19.14
C ASN A 42 5.36 36.60 -19.09
N GLU A 43 4.77 36.92 -20.24
CA GLU A 43 3.49 37.61 -20.33
C GLU A 43 2.35 36.77 -19.67
N PHE A 44 2.37 35.46 -19.86
CA PHE A 44 1.43 34.56 -19.19
C PHE A 44 1.55 34.64 -17.67
N PHE A 45 2.77 34.57 -17.11
CA PHE A 45 2.96 34.64 -15.67
C PHE A 45 2.72 36.04 -15.09
N ASP A 46 2.92 37.11 -15.87
CA ASP A 46 2.56 38.51 -15.49
C ASP A 46 1.04 38.60 -15.34
N SER A 47 0.29 38.11 -16.33
CA SER A 47 -1.17 38.10 -16.28
C SER A 47 -1.70 37.26 -15.12
N LEU A 48 -1.08 36.09 -14.83
CA LEU A 48 -1.42 35.30 -13.64
C LEU A 48 -1.21 36.09 -12.35
N MET A 49 -0.08 36.75 -12.21
CA MET A 49 0.24 37.53 -11.00
C MET A 49 -0.71 38.70 -10.83
N GLU A 50 -1.01 39.41 -11.90
CA GLU A 50 -1.99 40.51 -11.91
C GLU A 50 -3.36 40.01 -11.45
N TYR A 51 -3.82 38.90 -12.01
CA TYR A 51 -5.09 38.29 -11.61
C TYR A 51 -5.10 37.89 -10.13
N ILE A 52 -4.02 37.30 -9.62
CA ILE A 52 -3.83 36.92 -8.21
C ILE A 52 -3.93 38.13 -7.28
N LEU A 53 -3.35 39.24 -7.66
CA LEU A 53 -3.32 40.44 -6.84
C LEU A 53 -4.66 41.21 -6.82
N LEU A 54 -5.44 41.12 -7.90
CA LEU A 54 -6.67 41.88 -8.08
C LEU A 54 -7.93 41.15 -7.63
N ASN A 55 -7.89 39.83 -7.47
CA ASN A 55 -9.07 39.01 -7.24
C ASN A 55 -8.98 38.16 -5.97
N ASN A 56 -10.12 37.81 -5.41
CA ASN A 56 -10.22 36.81 -4.37
C ASN A 56 -10.19 35.41 -5.00
N ILE A 57 -9.08 34.69 -4.81
CA ILE A 57 -8.73 33.49 -5.57
C ILE A 57 -9.32 32.25 -4.96
N ASP A 58 -10.14 31.52 -5.69
CA ASP A 58 -10.67 30.22 -5.27
C ASP A 58 -9.63 29.09 -5.44
N ILE A 59 -9.90 27.93 -4.84
CA ILE A 59 -9.01 26.77 -4.86
C ILE A 59 -8.81 26.19 -6.26
N LYS A 60 -9.76 26.37 -7.18
CA LYS A 60 -9.68 25.85 -8.54
C LYS A 60 -8.67 26.67 -9.34
N PHE A 61 -8.71 27.98 -9.19
CA PHE A 61 -7.73 28.85 -9.84
C PHE A 61 -6.33 28.62 -9.25
N LYS A 62 -6.21 28.44 -7.94
CA LYS A 62 -4.91 28.08 -7.33
C LYS A 62 -4.34 26.79 -7.93
N ARG A 63 -5.17 25.75 -8.15
CA ARG A 63 -4.74 24.50 -8.81
C ARG A 63 -4.31 24.73 -10.26
N PHE A 64 -5.00 25.58 -10.97
CA PHE A 64 -4.61 25.98 -12.32
C PHE A 64 -3.23 26.63 -12.34
N VAL A 65 -2.96 27.53 -11.39
CA VAL A 65 -1.65 28.19 -11.28
C VAL A 65 -0.56 27.17 -10.93
N VAL A 66 -0.81 26.28 -9.93
CA VAL A 66 0.12 25.19 -9.57
C VAL A 66 0.42 24.30 -10.78
N PHE A 67 -0.60 23.94 -11.56
CA PHE A 67 -0.43 23.14 -12.77
C PHE A 67 0.59 23.75 -13.74
N TRP A 68 0.48 25.05 -14.05
CA TRP A 68 1.37 25.68 -14.98
C TRP A 68 2.77 25.95 -14.41
N ILE A 69 2.88 26.21 -13.12
CA ILE A 69 4.18 26.27 -12.42
C ILE A 69 4.88 24.90 -12.53
N ASP A 70 4.17 23.82 -12.17
CA ASP A 70 4.70 22.45 -12.24
C ASP A 70 5.13 22.10 -13.67
N TYR A 71 4.29 22.45 -14.66
CA TYR A 71 4.60 22.21 -16.07
C TYR A 71 5.91 22.88 -16.51
N ILE A 72 6.07 24.15 -16.18
CA ILE A 72 7.27 24.92 -16.54
C ILE A 72 8.51 24.41 -15.80
N ILE A 73 8.40 24.13 -14.52
CA ILE A 73 9.50 23.57 -13.71
C ILE A 73 9.91 22.19 -14.25
N GLN A 74 8.96 21.31 -14.52
CA GLN A 74 9.23 19.94 -14.98
C GLN A 74 9.90 19.90 -16.36
N ASN A 75 9.48 20.76 -17.28
CA ASN A 75 9.87 20.65 -18.69
C ASN A 75 10.95 21.67 -19.11
N TYR A 76 11.05 22.81 -18.42
CA TYR A 76 11.87 23.92 -18.86
C TYR A 76 12.77 24.54 -17.77
N SER A 77 12.95 23.89 -16.64
CA SER A 77 13.73 24.42 -15.50
C SER A 77 15.13 24.96 -15.86
N VAL A 78 15.80 24.33 -16.82
CA VAL A 78 17.13 24.76 -17.33
C VAL A 78 17.05 26.00 -18.22
N LYS A 79 15.94 26.22 -18.92
CA LYS A 79 15.74 27.33 -19.86
C LYS A 79 15.16 28.59 -19.21
N ILE A 80 14.65 28.48 -17.98
CA ILE A 80 14.02 29.59 -17.28
C ILE A 80 15.10 30.60 -16.90
N ASN A 81 14.97 31.87 -17.32
CA ASN A 81 15.87 32.95 -16.95
C ASN A 81 15.55 33.52 -15.55
N ASN A 82 16.38 34.42 -15.08
CA ASN A 82 16.28 34.99 -13.74
C ASN A 82 15.01 35.85 -13.54
N SER A 83 14.51 36.50 -14.57
CA SER A 83 13.29 37.30 -14.51
C SER A 83 12.05 36.41 -14.31
N LEU A 84 11.91 35.37 -15.13
CA LEU A 84 10.82 34.42 -15.01
C LEU A 84 10.89 33.63 -13.69
N ARG A 85 12.10 33.26 -13.23
CA ARG A 85 12.28 32.63 -11.91
C ARG A 85 11.76 33.49 -10.78
N LYS A 86 12.07 34.79 -10.80
CA LYS A 86 11.58 35.72 -9.79
C LYS A 86 10.06 35.76 -9.77
N LYS A 87 9.40 35.90 -10.92
CA LYS A 87 7.93 35.89 -11.05
C LYS A 87 7.31 34.61 -10.51
N VAL A 88 7.86 33.45 -10.89
CA VAL A 88 7.38 32.15 -10.40
C VAL A 88 7.55 32.06 -8.87
N ASN A 89 8.67 32.51 -8.31
CA ASN A 89 8.88 32.56 -6.88
C ASN A 89 7.87 33.47 -6.17
N ASP A 90 7.62 34.68 -6.72
CA ASP A 90 6.65 35.62 -6.15
C ASP A 90 5.23 35.00 -6.10
N ILE A 91 4.84 34.25 -7.15
CA ILE A 91 3.57 33.51 -7.17
C ILE A 91 3.56 32.38 -6.14
N ILE A 92 4.65 31.59 -6.03
CA ILE A 92 4.80 30.50 -5.05
C ILE A 92 4.61 31.03 -3.63
N ILE A 93 5.20 32.16 -3.32
CA ILE A 93 5.12 32.81 -2.01
C ILE A 93 3.71 33.33 -1.78
N THR A 94 3.13 34.04 -2.75
CA THR A 94 1.78 34.63 -2.66
C THR A 94 0.70 33.55 -2.46
N LEU A 95 0.85 32.38 -3.08
CA LEU A 95 -0.09 31.26 -2.95
C LEU A 95 0.23 30.29 -1.81
N ASP A 96 1.27 30.54 -1.02
CA ASP A 96 1.69 29.69 0.11
C ASP A 96 2.09 28.27 -0.30
N ILE A 97 2.68 28.09 -1.47
CA ILE A 97 3.17 26.79 -1.98
C ILE A 97 4.69 26.62 -1.83
N TYR A 98 5.21 27.09 -0.70
CA TYR A 98 6.65 27.09 -0.36
C TYR A 98 7.38 25.76 -0.59
N PRO A 99 6.78 24.57 -0.38
CA PRO A 99 7.49 23.32 -0.65
C PRO A 99 8.05 23.18 -2.07
N LEU A 100 7.46 23.85 -3.07
CA LEU A 100 7.98 23.85 -4.45
C LEU A 100 9.36 24.54 -4.56
N LEU A 101 9.69 25.50 -3.69
CA LEU A 101 10.99 26.14 -3.69
C LEU A 101 12.14 25.18 -3.38
N TYR A 102 11.88 24.02 -2.73
CA TYR A 102 12.86 22.96 -2.43
C TYR A 102 12.88 21.83 -3.45
N ASP A 103 12.12 21.91 -4.53
CA ASP A 103 12.22 20.90 -5.59
C ASP A 103 13.64 20.86 -6.16
N LYS A 104 14.23 19.66 -6.24
CA LYS A 104 15.62 19.45 -6.70
C LYS A 104 15.87 19.95 -8.12
N ASN A 105 14.84 19.91 -8.97
CA ASN A 105 14.92 20.36 -10.36
C ASN A 105 14.89 21.89 -10.45
N TYR A 106 14.31 22.53 -9.44
CA TYR A 106 14.12 23.98 -9.41
C TYR A 106 15.14 24.69 -8.53
N CYS A 107 15.62 24.06 -7.46
CA CYS A 107 16.37 24.67 -6.35
C CYS A 107 17.80 25.10 -6.65
N LYS A 108 18.44 24.60 -7.72
CA LYS A 108 19.91 24.70 -7.85
C LYS A 108 20.49 26.14 -7.79
N ASN A 109 19.69 27.22 -7.87
CA ASN A 109 20.16 28.60 -7.83
C ASN A 109 19.14 29.65 -7.33
N ASN A 110 18.08 29.27 -6.60
CA ASN A 110 16.93 30.17 -6.42
C ASN A 110 16.96 31.14 -5.23
N ILE A 111 17.74 30.86 -4.18
CA ILE A 111 17.76 31.66 -2.94
C ILE A 111 18.22 33.12 -3.16
N LYS A 112 18.90 33.42 -4.27
CA LYS A 112 19.44 34.75 -4.56
C LYS A 112 18.43 35.81 -5.04
N TYR A 113 17.16 35.43 -5.25
CA TYR A 113 16.16 36.30 -5.89
C TYR A 113 15.01 36.74 -4.98
N PHE A 114 15.14 36.53 -3.67
CA PHE A 114 14.14 36.96 -2.71
C PHE A 114 14.41 38.35 -2.17
N ASN A 115 13.36 39.11 -1.88
CA ASN A 115 13.49 40.31 -1.09
C ASN A 115 13.66 39.99 0.41
N LEU A 116 14.00 40.97 1.23
CA LEU A 116 14.24 40.75 2.66
C LEU A 116 13.03 40.16 3.40
N PHE A 117 11.82 40.55 3.03
CA PHE A 117 10.60 40.01 3.64
C PHE A 117 10.37 38.54 3.28
N ASP A 118 10.65 38.20 2.04
CA ASP A 118 10.56 36.80 1.57
C ASP A 118 11.60 35.94 2.29
N GLU A 119 12.84 36.44 2.43
CA GLU A 119 13.91 35.74 3.16
C GLU A 119 13.52 35.49 4.63
N ILE A 120 12.93 36.49 5.30
CA ILE A 120 12.44 36.35 6.68
C ILE A 120 11.31 35.36 6.75
N SER A 121 10.33 35.42 5.83
CA SER A 121 9.20 34.52 5.78
C SER A 121 9.64 33.06 5.54
N ILE A 122 10.60 32.87 4.63
CA ILE A 122 11.20 31.57 4.35
C ILE A 122 11.90 31.03 5.60
N LYS A 123 12.73 31.89 6.26
CA LYS A 123 13.50 31.49 7.45
C LYS A 123 12.60 31.08 8.64
N ILE A 124 11.45 31.73 8.81
CA ILE A 124 10.47 31.36 9.84
C ILE A 124 9.86 29.97 9.56
N ARG A 125 9.63 29.66 8.28
CA ARG A 125 9.00 28.41 7.85
C ARG A 125 9.97 27.28 7.60
N GLU A 126 11.26 27.56 7.54
CA GLU A 126 12.30 26.54 7.40
C GLU A 126 12.42 25.72 8.69
N LYS A 127 12.11 24.44 8.60
CA LYS A 127 12.26 23.49 9.69
C LYS A 127 12.89 22.21 9.15
N ASN A 128 13.96 21.77 9.79
CA ASN A 128 14.66 20.54 9.41
C ASN A 128 15.02 20.51 7.91
N ASN A 129 15.53 21.61 7.37
CA ASN A 129 15.85 21.79 5.95
C ASN A 129 14.63 21.60 5.00
N LYS A 130 13.42 21.87 5.47
CA LYS A 130 12.20 21.86 4.67
C LYS A 130 11.44 23.17 4.87
N LEU A 131 10.87 23.70 3.78
CA LEU A 131 9.95 24.85 3.84
C LEU A 131 8.53 24.36 3.98
N LEU A 132 7.88 24.75 5.06
CA LEU A 132 6.51 24.38 5.34
C LEU A 132 5.54 25.43 4.80
N SER A 133 4.43 24.99 4.18
CA SER A 133 3.27 25.84 3.93
C SER A 133 2.61 26.26 5.26
N ASN A 134 1.72 27.27 5.22
CA ASN A 134 0.99 27.71 6.40
C ASN A 134 0.24 26.55 7.08
N VAL A 135 -0.40 25.73 6.28
CA VAL A 135 -1.16 24.56 6.78
C VAL A 135 -0.23 23.50 7.38
N GLN A 136 0.90 23.25 6.75
CA GLN A 136 1.90 22.32 7.28
C GLN A 136 2.50 22.85 8.59
N TYR A 137 2.80 24.14 8.65
CA TYR A 137 3.28 24.80 9.87
C TYR A 137 2.24 24.79 10.99
N TYR A 138 0.98 25.05 10.66
CA TYR A 138 -0.13 24.92 11.62
C TYR A 138 -0.26 23.50 12.15
N ALA A 139 -0.26 22.49 11.27
CA ALA A 139 -0.30 21.09 11.66
C ALA A 139 0.86 20.71 12.59
N ARG A 140 2.09 21.12 12.25
CA ARG A 140 3.26 20.91 13.11
C ARG A 140 3.04 21.50 14.51
N ASN A 141 2.58 22.74 14.60
CA ASN A 141 2.38 23.40 15.90
C ASN A 141 1.32 22.65 16.75
N LYS A 142 0.25 22.17 16.13
CA LYS A 142 -0.77 21.37 16.83
C LYS A 142 -0.28 20.01 17.29
N ILE A 143 0.65 19.41 16.54
CA ILE A 143 1.35 18.18 16.97
C ILE A 143 2.24 18.47 18.18
N LEU A 144 2.98 19.59 18.17
CA LEU A 144 3.82 20.02 19.31
C LEU A 144 3.00 20.29 20.59
N GLU A 145 1.75 20.76 20.45
CA GLU A 145 0.80 20.96 21.54
C GLU A 145 0.22 19.62 22.06
N ARG A 146 0.53 18.50 21.42
CA ARG A 146 0.05 17.15 21.76
C ARG A 146 -1.48 17.05 21.76
N LYS A 147 -2.10 17.59 20.71
CA LYS A 147 -3.56 17.53 20.50
C LYS A 147 -3.96 16.29 19.70
N ASN A 148 -5.22 15.90 19.82
CA ASN A 148 -5.85 14.99 18.87
C ASN A 148 -6.03 15.71 17.54
N ILE A 149 -5.56 15.10 16.45
CA ILE A 149 -5.57 15.73 15.12
C ILE A 149 -6.11 14.77 14.08
N VAL A 150 -7.04 15.23 13.27
CA VAL A 150 -7.43 14.59 12.02
C VAL A 150 -6.81 15.38 10.88
N PHE A 151 -5.76 14.82 10.26
CA PHE A 151 -5.02 15.44 9.18
C PHE A 151 -5.38 14.81 7.84
N SER A 152 -6.28 15.44 7.12
CA SER A 152 -6.76 15.01 5.80
C SER A 152 -6.16 15.90 4.72
N ALA A 153 -5.29 15.33 3.89
CA ALA A 153 -4.61 16.07 2.82
C ALA A 153 -4.23 15.13 1.65
N PRO A 154 -3.98 15.66 0.45
CA PRO A 154 -3.48 14.86 -0.69
C PRO A 154 -2.26 14.01 -0.33
N THR A 155 -2.05 12.90 -1.04
CA THR A 155 -0.93 11.98 -0.78
C THR A 155 0.44 12.65 -0.91
N SER A 156 0.57 13.61 -1.84
CA SER A 156 1.79 14.39 -2.09
C SER A 156 2.02 15.54 -1.12
N PHE A 157 1.11 15.78 -0.17
CA PHE A 157 1.18 16.92 0.77
C PHE A 157 2.28 16.81 1.84
N GLY A 158 2.89 15.64 2.00
CA GLY A 158 3.98 15.43 2.97
C GLY A 158 3.53 15.15 4.41
N LYS A 159 2.30 14.69 4.65
CA LYS A 159 1.75 14.37 5.99
C LYS A 159 2.70 13.56 6.87
N SER A 160 3.15 12.41 6.38
CA SER A 160 4.03 11.51 7.14
C SER A 160 5.38 12.16 7.49
N SER A 161 5.92 12.99 6.58
CA SER A 161 7.17 13.72 6.81
C SER A 161 7.04 14.74 7.94
N ILE A 162 5.96 15.53 7.92
CA ILE A 162 5.68 16.53 8.97
C ILE A 162 5.54 15.84 10.33
N VAL A 163 4.82 14.72 10.38
CA VAL A 163 4.62 13.96 11.62
C VAL A 163 5.94 13.43 12.16
N ILE A 164 6.76 12.77 11.32
CA ILE A 164 8.05 12.19 11.75
C ILE A 164 9.00 13.30 12.22
N ASP A 165 9.12 14.41 11.47
CA ASP A 165 9.99 15.52 11.83
C ASP A 165 9.57 16.17 13.16
N THR A 166 8.25 16.27 13.42
CA THR A 166 7.73 16.85 14.66
C THR A 166 7.87 15.88 15.84
N ILE A 167 7.65 14.58 15.63
CA ILE A 167 7.90 13.56 16.64
C ILE A 167 9.37 13.51 17.02
N LYS A 168 10.29 13.62 16.06
CA LYS A 168 11.74 13.79 16.31
C LYS A 168 12.02 14.92 17.29
N GLU A 169 11.44 16.09 17.04
CA GLU A 169 11.62 17.26 17.90
C GLU A 169 11.08 17.01 19.31
N LEU A 170 9.90 16.42 19.44
CA LEU A 170 9.31 16.08 20.73
C LEU A 170 10.15 15.07 21.53
N ILE A 171 10.76 14.09 20.87
CA ILE A 171 11.65 13.08 21.49
C ILE A 171 12.94 13.73 21.94
N TYR A 172 13.58 14.58 21.12
CA TYR A 172 14.82 15.25 21.48
C TYR A 172 14.62 16.27 22.61
N CYS A 173 13.47 16.94 22.65
CA CYS A 173 13.10 17.81 23.77
C CYS A 173 12.63 17.04 25.03
N ASN A 174 12.69 15.71 25.04
CA ASN A 174 12.22 14.84 26.11
C ASN A 174 10.74 15.05 26.52
N LYS A 175 9.90 15.60 25.63
CA LYS A 175 8.47 15.80 25.85
C LYS A 175 7.66 14.51 25.69
N ILE A 176 8.16 13.58 24.88
CA ILE A 176 7.60 12.25 24.69
C ILE A 176 8.74 11.23 24.64
N LYS A 177 8.44 9.99 25.03
CA LYS A 177 9.40 8.89 25.07
C LYS A 177 8.92 7.66 24.32
N LYS A 178 7.63 7.35 24.39
CA LYS A 178 7.01 6.16 23.80
C LYS A 178 5.96 6.56 22.79
N VAL A 179 6.23 6.26 21.52
CA VAL A 179 5.35 6.62 20.40
C VAL A 179 4.88 5.36 19.71
N LEU A 180 3.59 5.28 19.40
CA LEU A 180 2.99 4.16 18.67
C LEU A 180 2.54 4.62 17.29
N PHE A 181 2.98 3.90 16.26
CA PHE A 181 2.44 3.99 14.91
C PHE A 181 1.55 2.78 14.64
N ILE A 182 0.28 3.01 14.33
CA ILE A 182 -0.65 1.98 13.86
C ILE A 182 -0.70 2.07 12.34
N LEU A 183 -0.19 1.04 11.69
CA LEU A 183 0.03 0.97 10.25
C LEU A 183 -0.67 -0.26 9.68
N PRO A 184 -1.55 -0.14 8.67
CA PRO A 184 -2.37 -1.26 8.23
C PRO A 184 -1.61 -2.35 7.47
N THR A 185 -0.40 -2.09 7.00
CA THR A 185 0.36 -3.05 6.17
C THR A 185 1.82 -3.14 6.58
N LYS A 186 2.43 -4.32 6.34
CA LYS A 186 3.87 -4.51 6.52
C LYS A 186 4.70 -3.57 5.61
N ALA A 187 4.20 -3.24 4.42
CA ALA A 187 4.87 -2.31 3.51
C ALA A 187 5.00 -0.92 4.13
N LEU A 188 3.92 -0.41 4.76
CA LEU A 188 3.97 0.86 5.50
C LEU A 188 4.91 0.79 6.71
N ILE A 189 4.91 -0.31 7.46
CA ILE A 189 5.86 -0.51 8.57
C ILE A 189 7.29 -0.37 8.05
N ASN A 190 7.64 -1.01 6.95
CA ASN A 190 8.96 -0.92 6.34
C ASN A 190 9.30 0.50 5.88
N GLU A 191 8.35 1.21 5.27
CA GLU A 191 8.53 2.61 4.86
C GLU A 191 8.77 3.53 6.06
N TYR A 192 7.95 3.40 7.11
CA TYR A 192 8.09 4.21 8.33
C TYR A 192 9.39 3.87 9.07
N ARG A 193 9.78 2.60 9.17
CA ARG A 193 11.07 2.19 9.77
C ARG A 193 12.22 2.90 9.08
N ARG A 194 12.28 2.85 7.74
CA ARG A 194 13.33 3.52 6.97
C ARG A 194 13.34 5.03 7.24
N LYS A 195 12.20 5.69 7.11
CA LYS A 195 12.08 7.13 7.35
C LYS A 195 12.46 7.53 8.77
N ILE A 196 12.11 6.74 9.77
CA ILE A 196 12.45 7.00 11.16
C ILE A 196 13.96 6.84 11.36
N LYS A 197 14.58 5.78 10.85
CA LYS A 197 16.02 5.55 10.93
C LYS A 197 16.83 6.65 10.22
N GLU A 198 16.39 7.10 9.06
CA GLU A 198 17.03 8.20 8.34
C GLU A 198 16.96 9.55 9.06
N ASN A 199 15.94 9.75 9.89
CA ASN A 199 15.66 11.05 10.51
C ASN A 199 15.93 11.11 12.01
N ILE A 200 15.83 10.02 12.77
CA ILE A 200 15.94 9.99 14.24
C ILE A 200 17.06 9.02 14.62
N GLU A 201 18.13 9.58 15.16
CA GLU A 201 19.25 8.83 15.71
C GLU A 201 18.92 8.33 17.13
N ASP A 202 19.57 7.26 17.58
CA ASP A 202 19.49 6.69 18.92
C ASP A 202 18.07 6.35 19.40
N ILE A 203 17.18 5.92 18.48
CA ILE A 203 15.84 5.47 18.82
C ILE A 203 15.68 3.96 18.62
N ILE A 204 15.08 3.31 19.60
CA ILE A 204 14.73 1.88 19.49
C ILE A 204 13.41 1.75 18.77
N ILE A 205 13.38 0.96 17.69
CA ILE A 205 12.17 0.65 16.94
C ILE A 205 11.75 -0.78 17.29
N ILE A 206 10.51 -0.94 17.73
CA ILE A 206 9.94 -2.24 18.11
C ILE A 206 8.79 -2.59 17.17
N GLU A 207 8.89 -3.73 16.52
CA GLU A 207 7.84 -4.31 15.67
C GLU A 207 7.32 -5.64 16.19
N ASN A 208 8.01 -6.18 17.18
CA ASN A 208 7.61 -7.38 17.87
C ASN A 208 6.65 -7.05 19.01
N PRO A 209 5.41 -7.58 18.99
CA PRO A 209 4.41 -7.28 20.02
C PRO A 209 4.70 -7.93 21.39
N HIS A 210 5.65 -8.88 21.48
CA HIS A 210 5.96 -9.62 22.70
C HIS A 210 7.14 -9.06 23.50
N VAL A 211 7.76 -7.98 23.02
CA VAL A 211 8.83 -7.31 23.76
C VAL A 211 8.25 -6.66 25.01
N THR A 212 8.72 -7.12 26.18
CA THR A 212 8.29 -6.66 27.51
C THR A 212 9.30 -5.73 28.17
N THR A 213 10.45 -5.49 27.54
CA THR A 213 11.51 -4.63 28.08
C THR A 213 11.11 -3.15 28.08
N ASP A 214 11.31 -2.49 29.20
CA ASP A 214 11.03 -1.06 29.34
C ASP A 214 12.21 -0.23 28.86
N PHE A 215 12.12 0.28 27.63
CA PHE A 215 13.11 1.17 27.04
C PHE A 215 12.79 2.62 27.37
N SER A 216 13.83 3.43 27.54
CA SER A 216 13.68 4.85 27.88
C SER A 216 13.07 5.68 26.74
N LYS A 217 13.45 5.38 25.48
CA LYS A 217 12.90 6.02 24.26
C LYS A 217 12.64 4.96 23.21
N VAL A 218 11.40 4.86 22.74
CA VAL A 218 10.99 3.79 21.82
C VAL A 218 9.89 4.24 20.87
N ILE A 219 9.97 3.76 19.63
CA ILE A 219 8.90 3.86 18.64
C ILE A 219 8.39 2.45 18.34
N TYR A 220 7.11 2.23 18.59
CA TYR A 220 6.40 1.00 18.24
C TYR A 220 5.80 1.12 16.86
N LEU A 221 6.06 0.16 15.96
CA LEU A 221 5.47 0.06 14.64
C LEU A 221 4.62 -1.20 14.55
N PHE A 222 3.31 -1.06 14.69
CA PHE A 222 2.41 -2.21 14.74
C PHE A 222 1.31 -2.15 13.68
N THR A 223 0.92 -3.34 13.19
CA THR A 223 -0.41 -3.47 12.59
C THR A 223 -1.49 -3.49 13.69
N PRO A 224 -2.76 -3.23 13.34
CA PRO A 224 -3.85 -3.36 14.31
C PRO A 224 -3.81 -4.68 15.09
N GLU A 225 -3.57 -5.79 14.40
CA GLU A 225 -3.50 -7.13 14.99
C GLU A 225 -2.34 -7.25 15.99
N ARG A 226 -1.15 -6.76 15.63
CA ARG A 226 0.03 -6.78 16.50
C ARG A 226 -0.12 -5.91 17.75
N PHE A 227 -0.79 -4.76 17.59
CA PHE A 227 -1.04 -3.90 18.77
C PHE A 227 -1.89 -4.59 19.82
N LEU A 228 -2.91 -5.36 19.47
CA LEU A 228 -3.70 -6.08 20.46
C LEU A 228 -2.87 -7.06 21.27
N VAL A 229 -2.00 -7.81 20.60
CA VAL A 229 -1.07 -8.73 21.24
C VAL A 229 -0.15 -7.98 22.20
N PHE A 230 0.43 -6.88 21.74
CA PHE A 230 1.28 -6.02 22.56
C PHE A 230 0.52 -5.49 23.79
N TYR A 231 -0.69 -4.99 23.61
CA TYR A 231 -1.49 -4.43 24.69
C TYR A 231 -1.85 -5.47 25.76
N GLU A 232 -2.20 -6.68 25.36
CA GLU A 232 -2.52 -7.75 26.30
C GLU A 232 -1.31 -8.14 27.19
N ASN A 233 -0.12 -8.13 26.61
CA ASN A 233 1.11 -8.46 27.32
C ASN A 233 1.70 -7.28 28.11
N ASN A 234 1.35 -6.04 27.76
CA ASN A 234 1.97 -4.81 28.26
C ASN A 234 0.95 -3.77 28.74
N LYS A 235 -0.07 -4.16 29.51
CA LYS A 235 -1.17 -3.27 29.96
C LYS A 235 -0.69 -2.03 30.74
N ASN A 236 0.50 -2.10 31.35
CA ASN A 236 1.07 -1.01 32.14
C ASN A 236 1.95 -0.06 31.32
N VAL A 237 2.20 -0.32 30.03
CA VAL A 237 3.02 0.55 29.18
C VAL A 237 2.23 1.79 28.80
N LYS A 238 2.64 2.94 29.29
CA LYS A 238 2.05 4.23 28.94
C LYS A 238 2.65 4.71 27.62
N ILE A 239 1.81 4.87 26.61
CA ILE A 239 2.17 5.46 25.32
C ILE A 239 1.92 6.96 25.40
N ASP A 240 2.86 7.78 24.92
CA ASP A 240 2.78 9.24 25.01
C ASP A 240 2.06 9.85 23.81
N TYR A 241 2.14 9.24 22.63
CA TYR A 241 1.50 9.70 21.41
C TYR A 241 1.23 8.56 20.44
N VAL A 242 0.11 8.61 19.75
CA VAL A 242 -0.30 7.60 18.75
C VAL A 242 -0.47 8.23 17.39
N ILE A 243 0.08 7.60 16.36
CA ILE A 243 -0.11 7.96 14.96
C ILE A 243 -0.83 6.82 14.26
N ASN A 244 -2.01 7.10 13.71
CA ASN A 244 -2.77 6.15 12.92
C ASN A 244 -2.77 6.59 11.46
N ASP A 245 -1.95 5.94 10.62
CA ASP A 245 -1.94 6.20 9.19
C ASP A 245 -2.99 5.35 8.45
N GLU A 246 -3.42 5.82 7.28
CA GLU A 246 -4.51 5.24 6.48
C GLU A 246 -5.83 5.14 7.28
N ALA A 247 -6.12 6.15 8.10
CA ALA A 247 -7.27 6.16 9.00
C ALA A 247 -8.64 6.11 8.29
N GLN A 248 -8.71 6.29 6.95
CA GLN A 248 -9.93 6.08 6.16
C GLN A 248 -10.45 4.63 6.22
N ILE A 249 -9.64 3.71 6.70
CA ILE A 249 -10.10 2.33 6.97
C ILE A 249 -11.28 2.33 7.95
N LEU A 250 -11.33 3.28 8.89
CA LEU A 250 -12.45 3.43 9.83
C LEU A 250 -13.79 3.68 9.14
N VAL A 251 -13.80 4.34 7.97
CA VAL A 251 -15.02 4.68 7.23
C VAL A 251 -15.37 3.68 6.12
N ASN A 252 -14.55 2.66 5.93
CA ASN A 252 -14.77 1.60 4.94
C ASN A 252 -15.67 0.49 5.46
N ILE A 253 -16.86 0.81 5.92
CA ILE A 253 -17.86 -0.16 6.37
C ILE A 253 -18.63 -0.67 5.15
N ASN A 254 -18.24 -1.83 4.62
CA ASN A 254 -18.87 -2.47 3.46
C ASN A 254 -19.80 -3.62 3.86
N LYS A 255 -20.95 -3.72 3.16
CA LYS A 255 -22.12 -4.57 3.37
C LYS A 255 -21.92 -6.05 3.66
N LYS A 256 -20.82 -6.66 3.28
CA LYS A 256 -20.62 -8.12 3.39
C LYS A 256 -19.35 -8.55 4.11
N LYS A 257 -18.46 -7.63 4.46
CA LYS A 257 -17.18 -7.91 5.10
C LYS A 257 -16.85 -6.91 6.20
N CYS A 258 -17.85 -6.53 6.99
CA CYS A 258 -17.64 -5.70 8.21
C CYS A 258 -16.80 -6.41 9.29
N VAL A 259 -16.51 -7.67 9.09
CA VAL A 259 -15.63 -8.45 9.95
C VAL A 259 -14.20 -8.26 9.44
N GLY A 260 -13.62 -7.11 9.71
CA GLY A 260 -12.33 -6.81 9.18
C GLY A 260 -11.58 -5.77 9.99
N ARG A 261 -10.54 -5.29 9.37
CA ARG A 261 -9.60 -4.32 9.95
C ARG A 261 -10.22 -3.02 10.44
N SER A 262 -11.32 -2.55 9.83
CA SER A 262 -12.02 -1.33 10.28
C SER A 262 -12.58 -1.48 11.69
N ILE A 263 -13.19 -2.61 11.97
CA ILE A 263 -13.75 -2.93 13.28
C ILE A 263 -12.62 -3.09 14.31
N LEU A 264 -11.58 -3.83 13.95
CA LEU A 264 -10.41 -4.03 14.78
C LEU A 264 -9.73 -2.70 15.11
N LEU A 265 -9.56 -1.84 14.11
CA LEU A 265 -8.94 -0.52 14.28
C LEU A 265 -9.76 0.37 15.19
N ALA A 266 -11.08 0.43 15.03
CA ALA A 266 -11.94 1.21 15.90
C ALA A 266 -11.85 0.78 17.38
N LYS A 267 -11.79 -0.53 17.61
CA LYS A 267 -11.62 -1.12 18.94
C LYS A 267 -10.30 -0.73 19.59
N ILE A 268 -9.21 -0.83 18.83
CA ILE A 268 -7.88 -0.43 19.29
C ILE A 268 -7.86 1.06 19.66
N LEU A 269 -8.44 1.89 18.83
CA LEU A 269 -8.51 3.34 19.08
C LEU A 269 -9.37 3.65 20.31
N SER A 270 -10.44 2.90 20.55
CA SER A 270 -11.24 3.01 21.78
C SER A 270 -10.43 2.63 23.02
N ILE A 271 -9.62 1.56 22.98
CA ILE A 271 -8.71 1.20 24.07
C ILE A 271 -7.70 2.32 24.36
N ILE A 272 -7.11 2.88 23.30
CA ILE A 272 -6.11 3.95 23.43
C ILE A 272 -6.75 5.22 23.98
N SER A 273 -7.96 5.56 23.55
CA SER A 273 -8.66 6.77 24.02
C SER A 273 -9.00 6.74 25.51
N GLU A 274 -9.22 5.56 26.09
CA GLU A 274 -9.42 5.39 27.53
C GLU A 274 -8.22 5.92 28.37
N SER A 275 -7.01 5.81 27.83
CA SER A 275 -5.78 6.33 28.48
C SER A 275 -5.58 7.84 28.25
N LYS A 276 -6.47 8.52 27.52
CA LYS A 276 -6.36 9.93 27.11
C LYS A 276 -5.06 10.23 26.34
N THR A 277 -4.48 9.23 25.69
CA THR A 277 -3.32 9.42 24.83
C THR A 277 -3.72 10.16 23.56
N PRO A 278 -3.03 11.25 23.20
CA PRO A 278 -3.34 11.98 21.98
C PRO A 278 -3.11 11.15 20.73
N ILE A 279 -3.98 11.31 19.72
CA ILE A 279 -3.96 10.52 18.48
C ILE A 279 -3.92 11.45 17.28
N ILE A 280 -3.04 11.14 16.32
CA ILE A 280 -3.01 11.75 14.99
C ILE A 280 -3.59 10.75 13.99
N PHE A 281 -4.66 11.15 13.33
CA PHE A 281 -5.26 10.41 12.23
C PHE A 281 -4.79 10.99 10.89
N LEU A 282 -4.09 10.21 10.10
CA LEU A 282 -3.66 10.61 8.76
C LEU A 282 -4.59 9.99 7.72
N LEU A 283 -5.16 10.83 6.86
CA LEU A 283 -6.10 10.42 5.81
C LEU A 283 -5.73 11.00 4.45
N PRO A 284 -6.16 10.38 3.34
CA PRO A 284 -6.18 11.04 2.04
C PRO A 284 -7.11 12.25 2.07
N TYR A 285 -7.08 13.09 1.04
CA TYR A 285 -7.87 14.31 1.00
C TYR A 285 -9.38 14.01 0.95
N VAL A 286 -10.02 14.17 2.08
CA VAL A 286 -11.44 13.92 2.32
C VAL A 286 -12.07 15.15 2.96
N SER A 287 -13.16 15.65 2.40
CA SER A 287 -13.94 16.72 3.05
C SER A 287 -14.70 16.16 4.25
N LYS A 288 -14.62 16.82 5.38
CA LYS A 288 -15.25 16.37 6.62
C LYS A 288 -14.90 14.90 6.92
N PRO A 289 -13.62 14.62 7.19
CA PRO A 289 -13.09 13.24 7.22
C PRO A 289 -13.75 12.36 8.28
N PHE A 290 -14.17 12.94 9.41
CA PHE A 290 -14.89 12.21 10.43
C PHE A 290 -16.13 12.99 10.87
N ASP A 291 -17.23 12.29 11.02
CA ASP A 291 -18.47 12.78 11.61
C ASP A 291 -18.50 12.46 13.12
N THR A 292 -19.37 13.14 13.86
CA THR A 292 -19.64 12.93 15.28
C THR A 292 -19.86 11.45 15.61
N PHE A 293 -20.49 10.71 14.71
CA PHE A 293 -20.71 9.29 14.84
C PHE A 293 -19.39 8.47 14.94
N ILE A 294 -18.39 8.75 14.09
CA ILE A 294 -17.10 8.06 14.14
C ILE A 294 -16.36 8.36 15.45
N PHE A 295 -16.39 9.61 15.91
CA PHE A 295 -15.76 9.97 17.18
C PHE A 295 -16.38 9.23 18.37
N LYS A 296 -17.69 9.06 18.39
CA LYS A 296 -18.37 8.26 19.40
C LYS A 296 -17.94 6.78 19.37
N TYR A 297 -17.74 6.19 18.17
CA TYR A 297 -17.27 4.82 18.04
C TYR A 297 -15.87 4.60 18.62
N ILE A 298 -15.00 5.59 18.48
CA ILE A 298 -13.62 5.51 18.99
C ILE A 298 -13.46 6.15 20.36
N ASN A 299 -14.57 6.52 21.01
CA ASN A 299 -14.61 7.14 22.35
C ASN A 299 -13.73 8.39 22.49
N ILE A 300 -13.81 9.30 21.54
CA ILE A 300 -13.13 10.60 21.56
C ILE A 300 -14.18 11.71 21.45
N ASP A 301 -14.12 12.73 22.32
CA ASP A 301 -14.98 13.90 22.22
C ASP A 301 -14.54 14.75 21.02
N ARG A 302 -15.52 15.14 20.18
CA ARG A 302 -15.25 15.89 18.96
C ARG A 302 -14.59 17.25 19.25
N GLU A 303 -14.92 17.86 20.37
CA GLU A 303 -14.39 19.17 20.78
C GLU A 303 -12.88 19.10 21.07
N ASP A 304 -12.37 17.92 21.44
CA ASP A 304 -10.96 17.67 21.69
C ASP A 304 -10.13 17.40 20.42
N VAL A 305 -10.76 17.42 19.24
CA VAL A 305 -10.10 17.04 17.98
C VAL A 305 -10.01 18.23 17.03
N ILE A 306 -8.78 18.54 16.62
CA ILE A 306 -8.50 19.53 15.59
C ILE A 306 -8.57 18.86 14.22
N GLN A 307 -9.47 19.31 13.36
CA GLN A 307 -9.56 18.83 11.97
C GLN A 307 -8.81 19.78 11.04
N ILE A 308 -7.86 19.22 10.28
CA ILE A 308 -7.07 19.91 9.26
C ILE A 308 -7.43 19.29 7.91
N SER A 309 -8.39 19.89 7.22
CA SER A 309 -8.93 19.34 5.97
C SER A 309 -9.31 20.39 4.93
N ASP A 310 -9.31 21.66 5.30
CA ASP A 310 -9.80 22.72 4.43
C ASP A 310 -8.67 23.37 3.64
N ASP A 311 -8.98 23.84 2.41
CA ASP A 311 -8.08 24.58 1.52
C ASP A 311 -6.70 23.95 1.22
N MET A 312 -6.67 22.60 1.18
CA MET A 312 -5.46 21.85 0.88
C MET A 312 -5.13 21.90 -0.60
N LEU A 313 -4.03 22.58 -0.93
CA LEU A 313 -3.45 22.53 -2.27
C LEU A 313 -2.49 21.35 -2.40
N PRO A 314 -2.60 20.53 -3.43
CA PRO A 314 -1.51 19.63 -3.78
C PRO A 314 -0.30 20.45 -4.26
N PHE A 315 0.90 20.02 -3.91
CA PHE A 315 2.15 20.61 -4.42
C PHE A 315 2.65 19.97 -5.71
N VAL A 316 1.84 19.09 -6.27
CA VAL A 316 2.09 18.38 -7.53
C VAL A 316 0.81 18.32 -8.33
N SER A 317 0.93 18.30 -9.64
CA SER A 317 -0.19 18.25 -10.57
C SER A 317 -0.22 16.99 -11.41
N ASN A 318 -1.37 16.69 -12.01
CA ASN A 318 -1.53 15.55 -12.90
C ASN A 318 -2.25 15.95 -14.19
N ASN A 319 -1.76 15.40 -15.30
CA ASN A 319 -2.48 15.34 -16.57
C ASN A 319 -3.41 14.13 -16.58
N TYR A 320 -4.64 14.30 -17.00
CA TYR A 320 -5.64 13.23 -17.02
C TYR A 320 -6.05 12.91 -18.45
N TYR A 321 -5.86 11.68 -18.86
CA TYR A 321 -6.17 11.18 -20.18
C TYR A 321 -7.13 10.00 -20.14
N MET A 322 -8.04 9.93 -21.11
CA MET A 322 -8.84 8.75 -21.39
C MET A 322 -8.35 8.09 -22.66
N LEU A 323 -8.18 6.78 -22.64
CA LEU A 323 -7.91 5.95 -23.81
C LEU A 323 -9.18 5.23 -24.22
N ASP A 324 -9.56 5.39 -25.49
CA ASP A 324 -10.73 4.78 -26.09
C ASP A 324 -10.34 4.02 -27.35
N VAL A 325 -10.98 2.88 -27.57
CA VAL A 325 -10.83 2.08 -28.79
C VAL A 325 -12.21 2.00 -29.46
N ASP A 326 -12.31 2.47 -30.66
CA ASP A 326 -13.57 2.48 -31.43
C ASP A 326 -13.90 1.09 -32.02
N GLU A 327 -14.98 1.00 -32.76
CA GLU A 327 -15.46 -0.28 -33.34
C GLU A 327 -14.51 -0.83 -34.42
N ASN A 328 -13.68 0.03 -35.02
CA ASN A 328 -12.69 -0.35 -36.02
C ASN A 328 -11.34 -0.78 -35.38
N GLY A 329 -11.20 -0.67 -34.06
CA GLY A 329 -9.94 -0.92 -33.35
C GLY A 329 -9.00 0.30 -33.36
N ASP A 330 -9.48 1.48 -33.71
CA ASP A 330 -8.71 2.73 -33.71
C ASP A 330 -8.57 3.24 -32.26
N LEU A 331 -7.33 3.47 -31.83
CA LEU A 331 -7.01 3.96 -30.50
C LEU A 331 -6.96 5.50 -30.49
N PHE A 332 -7.71 6.08 -29.56
CA PHE A 332 -7.79 7.51 -29.35
C PHE A 332 -7.39 7.88 -27.92
N LYS A 333 -6.78 9.05 -27.78
CA LYS A 333 -6.48 9.70 -26.48
C LYS A 333 -7.31 10.97 -26.35
N TYR A 334 -8.05 11.09 -25.25
CA TYR A 334 -8.79 12.29 -24.87
C TYR A 334 -8.11 12.94 -23.68
N ASP A 335 -7.89 14.25 -23.73
CA ASP A 335 -7.30 15.02 -22.64
C ASP A 335 -8.39 15.66 -21.78
N PHE A 336 -8.38 15.32 -20.48
CA PHE A 336 -9.30 15.83 -19.46
C PHE A 336 -8.58 16.66 -18.39
N SER A 337 -7.40 17.17 -18.67
CA SER A 337 -6.58 17.96 -17.73
C SER A 337 -7.17 19.37 -17.54
N LYS A 338 -8.25 19.47 -16.79
CA LYS A 338 -8.95 20.75 -16.57
C LYS A 338 -8.13 21.77 -15.78
N ASP A 339 -7.22 21.31 -14.91
CA ASP A 339 -6.29 22.20 -14.22
C ASP A 339 -5.34 22.90 -15.21
N ALA A 340 -5.26 22.44 -16.47
CA ALA A 340 -4.59 23.14 -17.56
C ALA A 340 -5.46 24.23 -18.23
N GLY A 341 -6.68 24.47 -17.76
CA GLY A 341 -7.62 25.43 -18.35
C GLY A 341 -8.28 24.92 -19.65
N LEU A 342 -8.30 23.59 -19.88
CA LEU A 342 -8.98 23.03 -21.05
C LEU A 342 -10.50 23.06 -20.84
N GLU A 343 -11.21 23.71 -21.76
CA GLU A 343 -12.68 23.77 -21.75
C GLU A 343 -13.30 22.46 -22.21
N PHE A 344 -12.63 21.74 -23.11
CA PHE A 344 -13.12 20.54 -23.78
C PHE A 344 -12.02 19.46 -23.82
N ALA A 345 -12.46 18.19 -23.83
CA ALA A 345 -11.56 17.07 -24.05
C ALA A 345 -11.01 17.10 -25.51
N ASN A 346 -9.73 17.33 -25.68
CA ASN A 346 -9.06 17.24 -26.96
C ASN A 346 -8.92 15.76 -27.34
N LYS A 347 -9.53 15.38 -28.48
CA LYS A 347 -9.43 14.04 -29.05
C LYS A 347 -8.22 13.96 -29.98
N LYS A 348 -7.29 13.04 -29.70
CA LYS A 348 -6.14 12.76 -30.55
C LYS A 348 -6.16 11.29 -31.00
N TYR A 349 -6.04 11.04 -32.30
CA TYR A 349 -5.81 9.72 -32.85
C TYR A 349 -4.39 9.26 -32.54
N ILE A 350 -4.23 7.99 -32.12
CA ILE A 350 -2.94 7.39 -31.74
C ILE A 350 -2.51 6.34 -32.76
N ALA A 351 -3.35 5.36 -33.04
CA ALA A 351 -3.02 4.24 -33.92
C ALA A 351 -4.26 3.44 -34.29
N THR A 352 -4.16 2.69 -35.42
CA THR A 352 -5.11 1.63 -35.78
C THR A 352 -4.58 0.27 -35.37
N SER A 353 -5.46 -0.63 -34.89
CA SER A 353 -5.11 -2.02 -34.64
C SER A 353 -5.03 -2.81 -35.94
N ASN A 354 -3.98 -3.59 -36.10
CA ASN A 354 -3.82 -4.50 -37.24
C ASN A 354 -4.44 -5.89 -36.99
N CYS A 355 -5.15 -6.08 -35.87
CA CYS A 355 -5.72 -7.38 -35.46
C CYS A 355 -7.24 -7.31 -35.35
N SER A 356 -7.91 -8.44 -35.46
CA SER A 356 -9.33 -8.55 -35.11
C SER A 356 -9.59 -8.06 -33.71
N PHE A 357 -10.53 -7.16 -33.54
CA PHE A 357 -10.83 -6.49 -32.26
C PHE A 357 -12.23 -6.84 -31.78
N ASN A 358 -12.34 -7.28 -30.53
CA ASN A 358 -13.62 -7.46 -29.88
C ASN A 358 -13.81 -6.40 -28.78
N LYS A 359 -14.72 -5.46 -29.01
CA LYS A 359 -15.02 -4.36 -28.08
C LYS A 359 -15.41 -4.82 -26.67
N ASN A 360 -15.95 -6.02 -26.54
CA ASN A 360 -16.35 -6.60 -25.25
C ASN A 360 -15.23 -7.40 -24.56
N SER A 361 -14.04 -7.45 -25.15
CA SER A 361 -12.86 -8.12 -24.58
C SER A 361 -11.91 -7.11 -23.96
N LEU A 362 -11.81 -7.10 -22.62
CA LEU A 362 -10.83 -6.27 -21.92
C LEU A 362 -9.38 -6.67 -22.28
N GLU A 363 -9.17 -7.92 -22.65
CA GLU A 363 -7.87 -8.42 -23.12
C GLU A 363 -7.47 -7.76 -24.44
N ASP A 364 -8.40 -7.64 -25.42
CA ASP A 364 -8.13 -6.99 -26.71
C ASP A 364 -7.83 -5.50 -26.52
N TRP A 365 -8.57 -4.81 -25.65
CA TRP A 365 -8.27 -3.43 -25.27
C TRP A 365 -6.88 -3.30 -24.68
N SER A 366 -6.55 -4.17 -23.72
CA SER A 366 -5.22 -4.21 -23.10
C SER A 366 -4.13 -4.42 -24.16
N ASN A 367 -4.33 -5.34 -25.09
CA ASN A 367 -3.38 -5.65 -26.14
C ASN A 367 -3.11 -4.45 -27.04
N ILE A 368 -4.16 -3.77 -27.52
CA ILE A 368 -4.03 -2.57 -28.38
C ILE A 368 -3.28 -1.45 -27.65
N ILE A 369 -3.61 -1.21 -26.37
CA ILE A 369 -2.97 -0.15 -25.58
C ILE A 369 -1.49 -0.46 -25.36
N ILE A 370 -1.16 -1.70 -24.98
CA ILE A 370 0.22 -2.09 -24.70
C ILE A 370 1.07 -2.12 -25.97
N ASP A 371 0.52 -2.57 -27.09
CA ASP A 371 1.25 -2.54 -28.38
C ASP A 371 1.57 -1.13 -28.86
N ASN A 372 0.78 -0.16 -28.47
CA ASN A 372 0.97 1.24 -28.82
C ASN A 372 1.49 2.11 -27.67
N ILE A 373 2.01 1.50 -26.59
CA ILE A 373 2.41 2.21 -25.37
C ILE A 373 3.45 3.31 -25.65
N THR A 374 4.38 3.10 -26.57
CA THR A 374 5.40 4.08 -26.97
C THR A 374 4.85 5.33 -27.62
N LYS A 375 3.64 5.24 -28.21
CA LYS A 375 2.92 6.39 -28.78
C LYS A 375 2.05 7.09 -27.73
N ILE A 376 1.76 6.41 -26.62
CA ILE A 376 0.92 6.94 -25.54
C ILE A 376 1.76 7.67 -24.50
N ILE A 377 2.88 7.06 -24.06
CA ILE A 377 3.75 7.58 -23.01
C ILE A 377 5.20 7.73 -23.47
N ASN A 378 5.95 8.56 -22.76
CA ASN A 378 7.41 8.59 -22.89
C ASN A 378 7.99 7.41 -22.07
N ILE A 379 8.52 6.40 -22.76
CA ILE A 379 9.08 5.17 -22.16
C ILE A 379 10.42 5.38 -21.44
N GLU A 380 11.10 6.51 -21.67
CA GLU A 380 12.30 6.87 -20.89
C GLU A 380 11.96 7.18 -19.42
N LYS A 381 10.70 7.52 -19.16
CA LYS A 381 10.16 7.80 -17.84
C LYS A 381 9.51 6.57 -17.24
N LYS A 382 9.68 6.39 -15.92
CA LYS A 382 9.08 5.26 -15.20
C LYS A 382 7.57 5.25 -15.34
N PHE A 383 7.00 4.07 -15.56
CA PHE A 383 5.57 3.88 -15.71
C PHE A 383 5.03 2.70 -14.90
N ILE A 384 3.77 2.82 -14.50
CA ILE A 384 3.01 1.76 -13.83
C ILE A 384 1.82 1.39 -14.70
N VAL A 385 1.60 0.10 -14.93
CA VAL A 385 0.38 -0.44 -15.52
C VAL A 385 -0.41 -1.14 -14.42
N PHE A 386 -1.54 -0.55 -14.04
CA PHE A 386 -2.45 -1.13 -13.08
C PHE A 386 -3.50 -1.99 -13.77
N CYS A 387 -3.72 -3.21 -13.27
CA CYS A 387 -4.77 -4.11 -13.74
C CYS A 387 -5.45 -4.83 -12.57
N THR A 388 -6.60 -5.47 -12.82
CA THR A 388 -7.42 -6.06 -11.75
C THR A 388 -7.25 -7.55 -11.57
N SER A 389 -6.57 -8.24 -12.48
CA SER A 389 -6.37 -9.68 -12.40
C SER A 389 -4.91 -10.08 -12.60
N LYS A 390 -4.49 -11.17 -11.95
CA LYS A 390 -3.14 -11.72 -12.05
C LYS A 390 -2.82 -12.23 -13.46
N ASN A 391 -3.79 -12.83 -14.14
CA ASN A 391 -3.59 -13.30 -15.51
C ASN A 391 -3.26 -12.14 -16.44
N GLN A 392 -3.90 -10.97 -16.25
CA GLN A 392 -3.57 -9.76 -17.00
C GLN A 392 -2.14 -9.29 -16.73
N ILE A 393 -1.65 -9.35 -15.47
CA ILE A 393 -0.27 -8.96 -15.15
C ILE A 393 0.72 -9.71 -16.04
N LYS A 394 0.60 -11.04 -16.06
CA LYS A 394 1.49 -11.91 -16.82
C LYS A 394 1.42 -11.61 -18.32
N THR A 395 0.22 -11.57 -18.88
CA THR A 395 0.02 -11.28 -20.32
C THR A 395 0.59 -9.91 -20.69
N ILE A 396 0.34 -8.88 -19.89
CA ILE A 396 0.84 -7.52 -20.12
C ILE A 396 2.37 -7.50 -20.03
N ALA A 397 2.97 -8.09 -18.99
CA ALA A 397 4.43 -8.11 -18.82
C ALA A 397 5.10 -8.84 -19.98
N GLN A 398 4.60 -10.01 -20.39
CA GLN A 398 5.12 -10.76 -21.56
C GLN A 398 5.01 -9.92 -22.84
N ARG A 399 3.91 -9.17 -23.01
CA ARG A 399 3.70 -8.35 -24.20
C ARG A 399 4.63 -7.13 -24.24
N LEU A 400 4.88 -6.48 -23.10
CA LEU A 400 5.85 -5.40 -22.97
C LEU A 400 7.25 -5.86 -23.39
N ILE A 401 7.65 -7.07 -22.97
CA ILE A 401 8.96 -7.66 -23.34
C ILE A 401 9.00 -8.00 -24.83
N LYS A 402 7.96 -8.64 -25.35
CA LYS A 402 7.86 -8.96 -26.78
C LYS A 402 8.02 -7.72 -27.65
N ASN A 403 7.47 -6.61 -27.23
CA ASN A 403 7.54 -5.32 -27.91
C ASN A 403 8.87 -4.57 -27.63
N ARG A 404 9.78 -5.14 -26.85
CA ARG A 404 11.09 -4.56 -26.50
C ARG A 404 10.97 -3.12 -25.96
N ILE A 405 9.98 -2.90 -25.09
CA ILE A 405 9.64 -1.57 -24.58
C ILE A 405 10.74 -1.00 -23.70
N CYS A 406 11.38 -1.83 -22.88
CA CYS A 406 12.48 -1.44 -22.02
C CYS A 406 13.75 -2.18 -22.43
N LYS A 407 14.86 -1.46 -22.46
CA LYS A 407 16.20 -2.05 -22.61
C LYS A 407 17.02 -1.67 -21.39
N ILE A 408 17.73 -2.64 -20.85
CA ILE A 408 18.71 -2.40 -19.80
C ILE A 408 20.08 -2.71 -20.43
N ASP A 409 20.96 -1.71 -20.44
CA ASP A 409 22.31 -1.89 -20.96
C ASP A 409 23.23 -2.53 -19.89
N ASN A 410 23.09 -2.11 -18.63
CA ASN A 410 23.81 -2.67 -17.49
C ASN A 410 22.85 -2.87 -16.32
N ILE A 411 22.94 -4.02 -15.68
CA ILE A 411 22.15 -4.36 -14.49
C ILE A 411 22.91 -3.88 -13.25
N SER A 412 22.26 -3.16 -12.34
CA SER A 412 22.84 -2.75 -11.07
C SER A 412 23.16 -3.94 -10.18
N TYR A 413 24.10 -3.78 -9.27
CA TYR A 413 24.46 -4.83 -8.32
C TYR A 413 23.27 -5.28 -7.47
N ARG A 414 22.39 -4.35 -7.10
CA ARG A 414 21.17 -4.66 -6.35
C ARG A 414 20.18 -5.50 -7.15
N MET A 415 20.00 -5.18 -8.43
CA MET A 415 19.18 -5.98 -9.34
C MET A 415 19.79 -7.37 -9.53
N GLN A 416 21.11 -7.47 -9.70
CA GLN A 416 21.79 -8.76 -9.80
C GLN A 416 21.61 -9.59 -8.52
N ALA A 417 21.70 -8.97 -7.34
CA ALA A 417 21.45 -9.62 -6.06
C ALA A 417 20.01 -10.15 -5.97
N LEU A 418 19.02 -9.38 -6.43
CA LEU A 418 17.63 -9.84 -6.47
C LEU A 418 17.47 -11.05 -7.41
N ILE A 419 18.07 -11.01 -8.59
CA ILE A 419 18.03 -12.14 -9.54
C ILE A 419 18.67 -13.38 -8.90
N ASN A 420 19.85 -13.25 -8.29
CA ASN A 420 20.52 -14.33 -7.58
C ASN A 420 19.66 -14.93 -6.45
N TYR A 421 18.98 -14.07 -5.71
CA TYR A 421 18.03 -14.52 -4.69
C TYR A 421 16.91 -15.38 -5.28
N ILE A 422 16.28 -14.91 -6.37
CA ILE A 422 15.17 -15.63 -7.03
C ILE A 422 15.68 -16.97 -7.59
N GLU A 423 16.83 -16.99 -8.23
CA GLU A 423 17.44 -18.20 -8.79
C GLU A 423 17.71 -19.27 -7.72
N ASN A 424 18.22 -18.85 -6.56
CA ASN A 424 18.57 -19.76 -5.47
C ASN A 424 17.36 -20.28 -4.70
N ASN A 425 16.35 -19.43 -4.42
CA ASN A 425 15.26 -19.75 -3.51
C ASN A 425 13.96 -20.18 -4.19
N ILE A 426 13.76 -19.79 -5.45
CA ILE A 426 12.55 -20.10 -6.20
C ILE A 426 12.86 -21.01 -7.38
N GLY A 427 13.79 -20.63 -8.26
CA GLY A 427 14.23 -21.43 -9.39
C GLY A 427 14.64 -20.57 -10.58
N LEU A 428 15.56 -21.12 -11.38
CA LEU A 428 16.12 -20.48 -12.60
C LEU A 428 15.04 -20.22 -13.67
N GLU A 429 13.99 -21.05 -13.70
CA GLU A 429 12.94 -21.03 -14.73
C GLU A 429 11.82 -20.04 -14.38
N PHE A 430 11.92 -19.33 -13.25
CA PHE A 430 10.88 -18.39 -12.86
C PHE A 430 10.85 -17.17 -13.79
N GLU A 431 9.75 -17.00 -14.51
CA GLU A 431 9.59 -15.94 -15.53
C GLU A 431 9.84 -14.51 -15.02
N LEU A 432 9.73 -14.29 -13.71
CA LEU A 432 10.08 -13.01 -13.10
C LEU A 432 11.52 -12.60 -13.37
N ILE A 433 12.46 -13.56 -13.44
CA ILE A 433 13.86 -13.28 -13.79
C ILE A 433 13.94 -12.67 -15.20
N THR A 434 13.21 -13.26 -16.15
CA THR A 434 13.14 -12.73 -17.51
C THR A 434 12.53 -11.33 -17.55
N PHE A 435 11.48 -11.08 -16.77
CA PHE A 435 10.86 -9.76 -16.68
C PHE A 435 11.85 -8.73 -16.15
N LEU A 436 12.53 -9.02 -15.04
CA LEU A 436 13.50 -8.11 -14.43
C LEU A 436 14.68 -7.82 -15.36
N LYS A 437 15.25 -8.84 -16.02
CA LYS A 437 16.32 -8.68 -17.02
C LYS A 437 15.91 -7.80 -18.21
N ASN A 438 14.62 -7.63 -18.46
CA ASN A 438 14.08 -6.73 -19.49
C ASN A 438 13.51 -5.41 -18.92
N GLY A 439 13.83 -5.02 -17.68
CA GLY A 439 13.41 -3.75 -17.09
C GLY A 439 11.93 -3.65 -16.72
N ILE A 440 11.25 -4.79 -16.68
CA ILE A 440 9.84 -4.89 -16.30
C ILE A 440 9.73 -5.63 -14.98
N ALA A 441 9.02 -5.06 -14.01
CA ALA A 441 8.67 -5.74 -12.77
C ALA A 441 7.18 -6.06 -12.73
N VAL A 442 6.83 -7.08 -11.95
CA VAL A 442 5.44 -7.40 -11.63
C VAL A 442 5.23 -7.33 -10.11
N HIS A 443 4.08 -6.82 -9.67
CA HIS A 443 3.81 -6.61 -8.25
C HIS A 443 2.38 -7.02 -7.89
N PHE A 444 2.26 -8.10 -7.10
CA PHE A 444 0.99 -8.61 -6.59
C PHE A 444 1.22 -9.42 -5.30
N SER A 445 0.14 -9.74 -4.59
CA SER A 445 0.19 -10.25 -3.20
C SER A 445 0.96 -11.55 -3.01
N GLU A 446 1.03 -12.41 -4.01
CA GLU A 446 1.65 -13.73 -3.91
C GLU A 446 3.14 -13.75 -4.19
N ILE A 447 3.72 -12.67 -4.69
CA ILE A 447 5.18 -12.58 -4.77
C ILE A 447 5.72 -12.45 -3.35
N ASP A 448 6.82 -13.15 -3.09
CA ASP A 448 7.51 -13.12 -1.80
C ASP A 448 7.76 -11.69 -1.30
N SER A 449 7.65 -11.47 0.01
CA SER A 449 7.71 -10.14 0.61
C SER A 449 9.08 -9.47 0.44
N TYR A 450 10.16 -10.25 0.46
CA TYR A 450 11.50 -9.75 0.20
C TYR A 450 11.65 -9.30 -1.25
N ILE A 451 11.21 -10.13 -2.21
CA ILE A 451 11.24 -9.79 -3.63
C ILE A 451 10.45 -8.51 -3.91
N ARG A 452 9.23 -8.40 -3.38
CA ARG A 452 8.41 -7.19 -3.54
C ARG A 452 9.12 -5.95 -3.02
N ARG A 453 9.71 -6.03 -1.82
CA ARG A 453 10.47 -4.93 -1.22
C ARG A 453 11.68 -4.54 -2.08
N GLN A 454 12.44 -5.51 -2.58
CA GLN A 454 13.59 -5.21 -3.45
C GLN A 454 13.14 -4.57 -4.77
N ILE A 455 12.06 -5.06 -5.38
CA ILE A 455 11.47 -4.45 -6.58
C ILE A 455 11.07 -2.99 -6.31
N GLU A 456 10.43 -2.69 -5.17
CA GLU A 456 10.02 -1.34 -4.78
C GLU A 456 11.23 -0.40 -4.63
N ILE A 457 12.31 -0.87 -4.00
CA ILE A 457 13.53 -0.09 -3.81
C ILE A 457 14.21 0.16 -5.15
N ILE A 458 14.43 -0.90 -5.96
CA ILE A 458 15.05 -0.78 -7.28
C ILE A 458 14.24 0.13 -8.20
N PHE A 459 12.90 0.01 -8.19
CA PHE A 459 12.04 0.88 -8.97
C PHE A 459 12.17 2.36 -8.55
N ASN A 460 12.36 2.64 -7.27
CA ASN A 460 12.47 4.02 -6.78
C ASN A 460 13.88 4.61 -6.96
N GLU A 461 14.90 3.85 -6.64
CA GLU A 461 16.27 4.35 -6.44
C GLU A 461 17.19 4.07 -7.62
N GLU A 462 16.92 2.99 -8.36
CA GLU A 462 17.72 2.57 -9.52
C GLU A 462 17.01 2.87 -10.84
N ASN A 463 17.72 2.69 -11.96
CA ASN A 463 17.15 2.87 -13.30
C ASN A 463 16.88 1.54 -14.03
N ASP A 464 17.11 0.40 -13.40
CA ASP A 464 16.96 -0.92 -14.00
C ASP A 464 15.50 -1.25 -14.32
N ILE A 465 14.56 -0.84 -13.46
CA ILE A 465 13.14 -1.08 -13.69
C ILE A 465 12.51 0.20 -14.24
N LYS A 466 12.06 0.16 -15.49
CA LYS A 466 11.32 1.26 -16.14
C LYS A 466 9.81 1.06 -16.03
N GLY A 467 9.34 -0.17 -16.18
CA GLY A 467 7.92 -0.50 -16.14
C GLY A 467 7.56 -1.45 -15.00
N MET A 468 6.41 -1.20 -14.36
CA MET A 468 5.85 -2.09 -13.36
C MET A 468 4.40 -2.43 -13.67
N VAL A 469 4.07 -3.72 -13.69
CA VAL A 469 2.68 -4.18 -13.86
C VAL A 469 2.15 -4.70 -12.52
N CYS A 470 1.01 -4.19 -12.07
CA CYS A 470 0.55 -4.44 -10.71
C CYS A 470 -0.97 -4.60 -10.56
N THR A 471 -1.38 -5.15 -9.40
CA THR A 471 -2.77 -5.16 -8.93
C THR A 471 -2.97 -4.21 -7.75
N SER A 472 -4.10 -4.36 -7.07
CA SER A 472 -4.49 -3.56 -5.89
C SER A 472 -3.50 -3.58 -4.72
N THR A 473 -2.46 -4.39 -4.76
CA THR A 473 -1.40 -4.39 -3.74
C THR A 473 -0.66 -3.05 -3.65
N LEU A 474 -0.65 -2.27 -4.74
CA LEU A 474 -0.08 -0.91 -4.73
C LEU A 474 -1.02 0.17 -4.18
N LEU A 475 -2.29 -0.15 -3.93
CA LEU A 475 -3.26 0.83 -3.41
C LEU A 475 -2.96 1.23 -1.97
N GLN A 476 -2.36 0.35 -1.18
CA GLN A 476 -2.13 0.56 0.24
C GLN A 476 -0.65 0.41 0.60
N GLY A 477 -0.05 1.47 1.11
CA GLY A 477 1.21 1.43 1.83
C GLY A 477 2.50 1.27 1.01
N VAL A 478 2.46 1.42 -0.31
CA VAL A 478 3.67 1.36 -1.15
C VAL A 478 3.97 2.72 -1.76
N ASN A 479 5.18 3.22 -1.56
CA ASN A 479 5.61 4.53 -2.03
C ASN A 479 6.42 4.37 -3.33
N LEU A 480 5.76 4.42 -4.49
CA LEU A 480 6.41 4.31 -5.80
C LEU A 480 6.44 5.65 -6.55
N ASN A 481 7.52 5.85 -7.31
CA ASN A 481 7.78 7.05 -8.07
C ASN A 481 7.66 6.76 -9.56
N ALA A 482 6.46 6.90 -10.11
CA ALA A 482 6.23 6.80 -11.55
C ALA A 482 5.76 8.13 -12.12
N GLN A 483 6.12 8.45 -13.36
CA GLN A 483 5.58 9.62 -14.05
C GLN A 483 4.32 9.27 -14.81
N ASN A 484 4.20 8.04 -15.30
CA ASN A 484 3.05 7.60 -16.07
C ASN A 484 2.32 6.46 -15.36
N LEU A 485 1.01 6.60 -15.22
CA LEU A 485 0.12 5.59 -14.66
C LEU A 485 -0.93 5.21 -15.70
N ILE A 486 -0.91 3.97 -16.16
CA ILE A 486 -1.91 3.43 -17.10
C ILE A 486 -2.82 2.49 -16.33
N MET A 487 -4.12 2.73 -16.36
CA MET A 487 -5.12 1.98 -15.61
C MET A 487 -5.97 1.13 -16.57
N ILE A 488 -5.71 -0.18 -16.57
CA ILE A 488 -6.43 -1.17 -17.38
C ILE A 488 -7.37 -1.96 -16.48
N TYR A 489 -8.64 -1.55 -16.40
CA TYR A 489 -9.63 -2.25 -15.58
C TYR A 489 -11.03 -2.18 -16.18
N GLY A 490 -11.80 -3.26 -15.97
CA GLY A 490 -13.22 -3.32 -16.32
C GLY A 490 -14.11 -2.82 -15.16
N ASN A 491 -15.36 -3.27 -15.13
CA ASN A 491 -16.37 -2.85 -14.15
C ASN A 491 -16.06 -3.22 -12.67
N ARG A 492 -14.99 -3.96 -12.40
CA ARG A 492 -14.68 -4.53 -11.07
C ARG A 492 -13.90 -3.60 -10.14
N PHE A 493 -13.53 -2.38 -10.55
CA PHE A 493 -12.86 -1.45 -9.64
C PHE A 493 -13.72 -1.13 -8.39
N SER A 494 -15.05 -1.29 -8.52
CA SER A 494 -16.02 -1.10 -7.44
C SER A 494 -16.04 -2.19 -6.36
N ALA A 495 -15.24 -3.25 -6.47
CA ALA A 495 -15.27 -4.37 -5.54
C ALA A 495 -14.34 -4.24 -4.32
N ILE A 496 -13.51 -3.19 -4.25
CA ILE A 496 -12.42 -3.04 -3.27
C ILE A 496 -12.69 -1.85 -2.32
N GLY A 497 -13.89 -1.67 -1.82
CA GLY A 497 -14.14 -0.63 -0.83
C GLY A 497 -14.62 0.71 -1.40
N ASN A 498 -14.11 1.85 -0.90
CA ASN A 498 -14.47 3.17 -1.40
C ASN A 498 -13.68 3.47 -2.68
N VAL A 499 -14.33 3.27 -3.82
CA VAL A 499 -13.74 3.40 -5.18
C VAL A 499 -12.98 4.72 -5.37
N ASP A 500 -13.48 5.81 -4.80
CA ASP A 500 -12.88 7.13 -4.99
C ASP A 500 -11.58 7.30 -4.18
N ILE A 501 -11.51 6.75 -2.98
CA ILE A 501 -10.30 6.78 -2.16
C ILE A 501 -9.20 5.90 -2.78
N ASP A 502 -9.55 4.69 -3.19
CA ASP A 502 -8.59 3.76 -3.80
C ASP A 502 -8.05 4.30 -5.13
N PHE A 503 -8.92 4.90 -5.96
CA PHE A 503 -8.54 5.57 -7.18
C PHE A 503 -7.54 6.71 -6.92
N ARG A 504 -7.80 7.55 -5.90
CA ARG A 504 -6.91 8.67 -5.55
C ARG A 504 -5.59 8.22 -4.97
N ASN A 505 -5.60 7.16 -4.17
CA ASN A 505 -4.37 6.55 -3.67
C ASN A 505 -3.49 6.05 -4.82
N LEU A 506 -4.10 5.50 -5.88
CA LEU A 506 -3.40 5.07 -7.08
C LEU A 506 -2.86 6.27 -7.87
N VAL A 507 -3.71 7.27 -8.12
CA VAL A 507 -3.34 8.52 -8.80
C VAL A 507 -2.19 9.24 -8.10
N GLY A 508 -2.18 9.25 -6.77
CA GLY A 508 -1.10 9.84 -5.98
C GLY A 508 0.27 9.15 -6.12
N ARG A 509 0.38 8.08 -6.93
CA ARG A 509 1.66 7.42 -7.26
C ARG A 509 2.33 8.01 -8.50
N SER A 510 1.63 8.84 -9.29
CA SER A 510 2.14 9.37 -10.56
C SER A 510 2.94 10.67 -10.42
N ALA A 511 2.73 11.46 -9.38
CA ALA A 511 3.45 12.71 -9.16
C ALA A 511 3.94 12.82 -7.71
N ARG A 512 5.18 13.36 -7.53
CA ARG A 512 5.81 13.55 -6.21
C ARG A 512 6.75 14.73 -6.19
N LEU A 513 6.66 15.48 -5.13
CA LEU A 513 7.56 16.61 -4.86
C LEU A 513 9.01 16.11 -4.78
N GLY A 514 9.90 16.79 -5.46
CA GLY A 514 11.34 16.49 -5.52
C GLY A 514 11.74 15.38 -6.50
N ILE A 515 10.78 14.76 -7.20
CA ILE A 515 11.05 13.68 -8.17
C ILE A 515 10.33 13.97 -9.49
N ASN A 516 9.01 13.93 -9.48
CA ASN A 516 8.14 14.21 -10.62
C ASN A 516 6.98 15.07 -10.13
N ILE A 517 7.11 16.38 -10.21
CA ILE A 517 6.06 17.30 -9.76
C ILE A 517 4.80 17.24 -10.64
N GLN A 518 4.92 16.75 -11.87
CA GLN A 518 3.79 16.50 -12.76
C GLN A 518 3.74 15.05 -13.21
N GLY A 519 2.57 14.40 -13.08
CA GLY A 519 2.30 13.03 -13.49
C GLY A 519 1.30 12.95 -14.63
N ASN A 520 1.28 11.81 -15.34
CA ASN A 520 0.32 11.50 -16.40
C ASN A 520 -0.52 10.27 -16.03
N ILE A 521 -1.81 10.41 -16.07
CA ILE A 521 -2.77 9.37 -15.71
C ILE A 521 -3.61 9.02 -16.92
N TYR A 522 -3.51 7.77 -17.36
CA TYR A 522 -4.25 7.23 -18.50
C TYR A 522 -5.27 6.22 -18.01
N ASN A 523 -6.54 6.52 -18.18
CA ASN A 523 -7.65 5.63 -17.84
C ASN A 523 -8.29 5.09 -19.11
N ILE A 524 -8.79 3.85 -19.09
CA ILE A 524 -9.47 3.25 -20.23
C ILE A 524 -10.99 3.46 -20.18
N ALA A 525 -11.61 3.63 -21.35
CA ALA A 525 -13.05 3.81 -21.50
C ALA A 525 -13.83 2.50 -21.68
N TYR A 526 -13.24 1.33 -21.34
CA TYR A 526 -13.84 0.02 -21.54
C TYR A 526 -15.23 -0.10 -20.89
N ASN A 527 -16.26 -0.34 -21.70
CA ASN A 527 -17.67 -0.44 -21.30
C ASN A 527 -18.18 0.75 -20.48
N LYS A 528 -17.64 1.94 -20.70
CA LYS A 528 -17.96 3.16 -19.97
C LYS A 528 -18.19 4.31 -20.92
N LYS A 529 -19.00 5.28 -20.46
CA LYS A 529 -19.14 6.54 -21.17
C LYS A 529 -17.93 7.42 -20.89
N ILE A 530 -17.23 7.85 -21.93
CA ILE A 530 -16.02 8.71 -21.85
C ILE A 530 -16.29 9.94 -20.99
N GLU A 531 -17.45 10.59 -21.18
CA GLU A 531 -17.86 11.78 -20.44
C GLU A 531 -17.92 11.54 -18.93
N LYS A 532 -18.55 10.43 -18.49
CA LYS A 532 -18.72 10.10 -17.07
C LYS A 532 -17.39 9.75 -16.39
N GLU A 533 -16.53 9.02 -17.07
CA GLU A 533 -15.20 8.70 -16.51
C GLU A 533 -14.28 9.92 -16.58
N GLY A 534 -14.41 10.78 -17.57
CA GLY A 534 -13.72 12.06 -17.65
C GLY A 534 -14.10 12.99 -16.50
N GLU A 535 -15.37 13.08 -16.13
CA GLU A 535 -15.81 13.80 -14.92
C GLU A 535 -15.19 13.22 -13.64
N ARG A 536 -15.11 11.90 -13.54
CA ARG A 536 -14.47 11.24 -12.40
C ARG A 536 -12.98 11.55 -12.30
N LEU A 537 -12.28 11.55 -13.42
CA LEU A 537 -10.88 11.94 -13.48
C LEU A 537 -10.71 13.40 -13.04
N TYR A 538 -11.56 14.28 -13.54
CA TYR A 538 -11.54 15.68 -13.18
C TYR A 538 -11.76 15.95 -11.70
N THR A 539 -12.71 15.27 -11.08
CA THR A 539 -12.99 15.42 -9.64
C THR A 539 -11.99 14.69 -8.75
N SER A 540 -10.99 14.04 -9.34
CA SER A 540 -9.98 13.29 -8.56
C SER A 540 -9.10 14.19 -7.69
N SER A 541 -8.93 15.44 -8.03
CA SER A 541 -8.22 16.44 -7.22
C SER A 541 -9.11 17.14 -6.16
N ASP A 542 -10.44 16.95 -6.22
CA ASP A 542 -11.35 17.49 -5.20
C ASP A 542 -11.38 16.60 -3.95
N PRO A 543 -11.72 17.12 -2.76
CA PRO A 543 -11.81 16.27 -1.59
C PRO A 543 -12.92 15.21 -1.74
N VAL A 544 -12.65 13.97 -1.32
CA VAL A 544 -13.67 12.90 -1.33
C VAL A 544 -14.79 13.23 -0.36
N LYS A 545 -16.01 13.15 -0.82
CA LYS A 545 -17.20 13.28 0.04
C LYS A 545 -17.56 11.91 0.61
N ILE A 546 -17.47 11.74 1.93
CA ILE A 546 -17.91 10.53 2.61
C ILE A 546 -19.41 10.66 2.85
N ASN A 547 -20.19 9.65 2.42
CA ASN A 547 -21.60 9.60 2.68
C ASN A 547 -21.88 8.90 4.03
N PHE A 548 -21.83 9.67 5.11
CA PHE A 548 -22.09 9.19 6.47
C PHE A 548 -23.49 8.62 6.65
N ASP A 549 -24.52 9.17 5.98
CA ASP A 549 -25.88 8.63 6.04
C ASP A 549 -25.96 7.20 5.53
N LYS A 550 -25.18 6.89 4.49
CA LYS A 550 -25.07 5.52 3.97
C LYS A 550 -24.38 4.61 4.99
N ILE A 551 -23.31 5.09 5.62
CA ILE A 551 -22.61 4.36 6.67
C ILE A 551 -23.56 4.09 7.83
N ILE A 552 -24.25 5.11 8.33
CA ILE A 552 -25.23 5.00 9.42
C ILE A 552 -26.36 4.02 9.05
N LYS A 553 -26.88 4.05 7.82
CA LYS A 553 -27.88 3.09 7.35
C LYS A 553 -27.39 1.65 7.36
N GLU A 554 -26.15 1.40 6.95
CA GLU A 554 -25.55 0.06 6.98
C GLU A 554 -25.32 -0.40 8.44
N VAL A 555 -24.87 0.50 9.31
CA VAL A 555 -24.75 0.25 10.76
C VAL A 555 -26.08 -0.11 11.38
N LYS A 556 -27.15 0.62 11.05
CA LYS A 556 -28.51 0.35 11.56
C LYS A 556 -29.08 -0.98 11.08
N LYS A 557 -28.62 -1.51 9.94
CA LYS A 557 -29.03 -2.85 9.46
C LYS A 557 -28.43 -4.01 10.24
N ASN A 558 -27.21 -3.83 10.79
CA ASN A 558 -26.50 -4.83 11.56
C ASN A 558 -26.01 -4.26 12.90
N PRO A 559 -26.89 -3.69 13.74
CA PRO A 559 -26.50 -2.91 14.90
C PRO A 559 -25.78 -3.77 15.96
N ASN A 560 -26.22 -5.01 16.17
CA ASN A 560 -25.68 -5.90 17.20
C ASN A 560 -24.20 -6.23 16.98
N GLU A 561 -23.78 -6.52 15.75
CA GLU A 561 -22.37 -6.82 15.46
C GLU A 561 -21.48 -5.57 15.63
N ILE A 562 -22.01 -4.42 15.25
CA ILE A 562 -21.24 -3.18 15.25
C ILE A 562 -21.08 -2.64 16.66
N VAL A 563 -22.15 -2.59 17.46
CA VAL A 563 -22.07 -2.17 18.86
C VAL A 563 -21.19 -3.12 19.68
N LYS A 564 -21.28 -4.43 19.44
CA LYS A 564 -20.42 -5.44 20.07
C LYS A 564 -18.93 -5.21 19.77
N THR A 565 -18.63 -4.68 18.60
CA THR A 565 -17.27 -4.63 18.09
C THR A 565 -16.60 -3.27 18.35
N TYR A 566 -17.34 -2.17 18.28
CA TYR A 566 -16.75 -0.83 18.38
C TYR A 566 -16.73 -0.27 19.80
N ALA A 567 -17.60 -0.72 20.71
CA ALA A 567 -17.70 -0.16 22.03
C ALA A 567 -17.21 -1.12 23.12
N LEU A 568 -16.02 -0.88 23.66
CA LEU A 568 -15.48 -1.59 24.81
C LEU A 568 -16.00 -1.02 26.12
N ASP A 569 -16.12 0.31 26.21
CA ASP A 569 -16.64 1.00 27.37
C ASP A 569 -18.16 0.88 27.49
N SER A 570 -18.66 0.64 28.70
CA SER A 570 -20.08 0.47 28.96
C SER A 570 -20.91 1.74 28.70
N GLN A 571 -20.34 2.93 28.93
CA GLN A 571 -21.03 4.21 28.68
C GLN A 571 -21.12 4.50 27.18
N VAL A 572 -20.05 4.22 26.43
CA VAL A 572 -20.04 4.36 24.96
C VAL A 572 -21.00 3.37 24.32
N ARG A 573 -21.07 2.13 24.84
CA ARG A 573 -22.06 1.13 24.41
C ARG A 573 -23.49 1.61 24.65
N SER A 574 -23.78 2.18 25.82
CA SER A 574 -25.09 2.71 26.14
C SER A 574 -25.46 3.84 25.18
N LYS A 575 -24.60 4.83 25.01
CA LYS A 575 -24.81 5.95 24.06
C LYS A 575 -25.05 5.49 22.63
N LEU A 576 -24.27 4.48 22.16
CA LEU A 576 -24.44 3.91 20.82
C LEU A 576 -25.75 3.15 20.69
N LYS A 577 -26.17 2.42 21.72
CA LYS A 577 -27.47 1.74 21.75
C LYS A 577 -28.63 2.71 21.67
N ASP A 578 -28.57 3.80 22.43
CA ASP A 578 -29.58 4.84 22.42
C ASP A 578 -29.70 5.52 21.06
N GLU A 579 -28.59 5.85 20.42
CA GLU A 579 -28.56 6.42 19.06
C GLU A 579 -29.06 5.48 17.97
N LEU A 580 -28.81 4.18 18.12
CA LEU A 580 -29.26 3.16 17.19
C LEU A 580 -30.67 2.65 17.52
N ASN A 581 -31.33 3.18 18.56
CA ASN A 581 -32.64 2.70 19.06
C ASN A 581 -32.66 1.19 19.36
N MET A 582 -31.61 0.70 20.02
CA MET A 582 -31.50 -0.70 20.39
C MET A 582 -31.94 -0.94 21.84
N GLY A 583 -32.73 -1.97 22.08
CA GLY A 583 -33.08 -2.40 23.43
C GLY A 583 -31.91 -2.96 24.24
N ASN A 584 -32.06 -3.01 25.57
CA ASN A 584 -31.07 -3.58 26.49
C ASN A 584 -30.96 -5.11 26.29
N ASP A 585 -29.90 -5.56 25.60
CA ASP A 585 -29.61 -6.98 25.46
C ASP A 585 -28.33 -7.32 26.26
N SER A 586 -28.45 -8.19 27.25
CA SER A 586 -27.39 -8.60 28.18
C SER A 586 -26.32 -9.53 27.56
N SER A 587 -26.48 -9.93 26.32
CA SER A 587 -25.58 -10.86 25.62
C SER A 587 -24.30 -10.26 25.03
N ILE A 588 -23.96 -8.99 25.37
CA ILE A 588 -22.89 -8.20 24.72
C ILE A 588 -21.51 -8.37 25.38
N GLU A 589 -21.38 -9.21 26.41
CA GLU A 589 -20.19 -9.22 27.29
C GLU A 589 -18.93 -9.92 26.73
N ASN A 590 -19.05 -10.75 25.69
CA ASN A 590 -17.91 -11.49 25.14
C ASN A 590 -17.59 -11.08 23.69
N LEU A 591 -16.63 -10.18 23.57
CA LEU A 591 -16.12 -9.69 22.26
C LEU A 591 -15.01 -10.61 21.75
N ASP A 592 -15.30 -11.27 20.63
CA ASP A 592 -14.32 -12.09 19.93
C ASP A 592 -13.64 -11.33 18.79
N TYR A 593 -12.30 -11.32 18.80
CA TYR A 593 -11.48 -10.47 17.97
C TYR A 593 -11.21 -11.03 16.56
N PHE A 594 -11.23 -12.35 16.40
CA PHE A 594 -10.76 -13.02 15.19
C PHE A 594 -11.86 -13.64 14.35
N ILE A 595 -12.96 -14.04 14.99
CA ILE A 595 -14.12 -14.66 14.36
C ILE A 595 -15.40 -14.08 14.99
N GLY A 596 -16.51 -13.97 14.25
CA GLY A 596 -17.76 -13.41 14.76
C GLY A 596 -18.29 -14.16 15.99
N SER A 597 -19.07 -13.48 16.83
CA SER A 597 -19.51 -13.95 18.16
C SER A 597 -20.24 -15.31 18.17
N GLU A 598 -20.97 -15.68 17.11
CA GLU A 598 -21.60 -17.00 17.01
C GLU A 598 -20.58 -18.11 16.77
N SER A 599 -19.58 -17.85 15.92
CA SER A 599 -18.50 -18.80 15.66
C SER A 599 -17.63 -19.00 16.90
N ALA A 600 -17.41 -17.94 17.68
CA ALA A 600 -16.63 -17.97 18.91
C ALA A 600 -17.21 -18.90 19.97
N LYS A 601 -18.52 -18.82 20.23
CA LYS A 601 -19.20 -19.71 21.19
C LYS A 601 -19.12 -21.18 20.76
N LYS A 602 -19.20 -21.45 19.47
CA LYS A 602 -19.04 -22.82 18.94
C LYS A 602 -17.61 -23.33 19.12
N VAL A 603 -16.62 -22.46 18.90
CA VAL A 603 -15.20 -22.79 19.08
C VAL A 603 -14.89 -23.07 20.55
N GLU A 604 -15.32 -22.21 21.47
CA GLU A 604 -15.14 -22.40 22.91
C GLU A 604 -15.79 -23.70 23.41
N LYS A 605 -17.00 -24.00 22.94
CA LYS A 605 -17.65 -25.27 23.25
C LYS A 605 -16.84 -26.47 22.78
N LYS A 606 -16.31 -26.44 21.55
CA LYS A 606 -15.52 -27.55 21.03
C LYS A 606 -14.17 -27.70 21.73
N ILE A 607 -13.54 -26.58 22.14
CA ILE A 607 -12.30 -26.60 22.92
C ILE A 607 -12.56 -27.19 24.30
N SER A 608 -13.70 -26.87 24.96
CA SER A 608 -14.06 -27.41 26.27
C SER A 608 -14.42 -28.90 26.27
N GLU A 609 -14.67 -29.50 25.11
CA GLU A 609 -14.94 -30.94 24.95
C GLU A 609 -13.67 -31.81 25.00
N LYS A 610 -12.47 -31.20 24.94
CA LYS A 610 -11.17 -31.90 25.01
C LYS A 610 -10.26 -31.31 26.08
N ASP A 611 -9.26 -32.13 26.50
CA ASP A 611 -8.24 -31.68 27.43
C ASP A 611 -7.38 -30.54 26.81
N ILE A 612 -7.16 -29.47 27.56
CA ILE A 612 -6.34 -28.32 27.14
C ILE A 612 -4.90 -28.72 26.88
N ASP A 613 -4.35 -29.65 27.67
CA ASP A 613 -3.00 -30.16 27.53
C ASP A 613 -2.78 -30.86 26.18
N TYR A 614 -3.82 -31.46 25.62
CA TYR A 614 -3.79 -32.02 24.27
C TYR A 614 -3.51 -30.95 23.20
N TYR A 615 -4.22 -29.83 23.26
CA TYR A 615 -3.99 -28.76 22.30
C TYR A 615 -2.64 -28.06 22.50
N VAL A 616 -2.18 -27.93 23.76
CA VAL A 616 -0.86 -27.39 24.10
C VAL A 616 0.23 -28.29 23.52
N ASP A 617 0.12 -29.60 23.61
CA ASP A 617 1.06 -30.55 23.02
C ASP A 617 1.12 -30.42 21.49
N LEU A 618 -0.04 -30.34 20.83
CA LEU A 618 -0.10 -30.14 19.39
C LEU A 618 0.57 -28.84 18.96
N LEU A 619 0.32 -27.73 19.69
CA LEU A 619 0.89 -26.42 19.40
C LEU A 619 2.40 -26.38 19.63
N LYS A 620 2.90 -27.04 20.69
CA LYS A 620 4.34 -27.12 20.99
C LYS A 620 5.12 -27.92 19.94
N ASN A 621 4.47 -28.83 19.26
CA ASN A 621 5.08 -29.74 18.29
C ASN A 621 4.76 -29.41 16.84
N ILE A 622 4.38 -28.14 16.54
CA ILE A 622 4.26 -27.65 15.17
C ILE A 622 5.63 -27.78 14.48
N GLY A 623 5.65 -28.39 13.29
CA GLY A 623 6.87 -28.77 12.57
C GLY A 623 7.14 -30.28 12.57
N ASN A 624 6.58 -31.04 13.51
CA ASN A 624 6.44 -32.48 13.39
C ASN A 624 5.20 -32.81 12.53
N TYR A 625 5.34 -33.70 11.55
CA TYR A 625 4.26 -33.97 10.58
C TYR A 625 3.01 -34.55 11.25
N GLU A 626 3.13 -35.53 12.10
CA GLU A 626 1.98 -36.20 12.74
C GLU A 626 1.20 -35.24 13.65
N LYS A 627 1.91 -34.47 14.47
CA LYS A 627 1.31 -33.47 15.37
C LYS A 627 0.68 -32.30 14.59
N THR A 628 1.35 -31.84 13.54
CA THR A 628 0.81 -30.78 12.68
C THR A 628 -0.42 -31.27 11.92
N LEU A 629 -0.44 -32.51 11.45
CA LEU A 629 -1.60 -33.10 10.80
C LEU A 629 -2.81 -33.16 11.72
N LEU A 630 -2.62 -33.65 12.96
CA LEU A 630 -3.65 -33.68 13.98
C LEU A 630 -4.16 -32.27 14.33
N LEU A 631 -3.26 -31.32 14.51
CA LEU A 631 -3.64 -29.91 14.76
C LEU A 631 -4.51 -29.37 13.62
N ILE A 632 -4.12 -29.60 12.38
CA ILE A 632 -4.86 -29.10 11.21
C ILE A 632 -6.23 -29.79 11.08
N GLN A 633 -6.33 -31.07 11.39
CA GLN A 633 -7.61 -31.79 11.47
C GLN A 633 -8.53 -31.16 12.52
N GLU A 634 -8.05 -30.89 13.73
CA GLU A 634 -8.80 -30.22 14.78
C GLU A 634 -9.25 -28.81 14.34
N LEU A 635 -8.34 -28.00 13.80
CA LEU A 635 -8.65 -26.66 13.33
C LEU A 635 -9.71 -26.68 12.22
N SER A 636 -9.65 -27.63 11.29
CA SER A 636 -10.61 -27.75 10.20
C SER A 636 -12.03 -28.00 10.71
N GLN A 637 -12.17 -28.80 11.78
CA GLN A 637 -13.45 -29.11 12.42
C GLN A 637 -13.94 -27.96 13.30
N ILE A 638 -13.04 -27.36 14.08
CA ILE A 638 -13.34 -26.23 14.97
C ILE A 638 -13.85 -25.04 14.17
N TYR A 639 -13.13 -24.67 13.09
CA TYR A 639 -13.40 -23.47 12.31
C TYR A 639 -14.23 -23.71 11.05
N GLU A 640 -14.75 -24.91 10.85
CA GLU A 640 -15.61 -25.29 9.71
C GLU A 640 -15.08 -24.75 8.38
N TRP A 641 -13.83 -25.08 8.03
CA TRP A 641 -13.15 -24.52 6.84
C TRP A 641 -13.91 -24.66 5.53
N GLU A 642 -14.82 -25.64 5.45
CA GLU A 642 -15.69 -25.86 4.30
C GLU A 642 -16.65 -24.69 4.06
N LYS A 643 -16.98 -23.93 5.12
CA LYS A 643 -17.85 -22.76 5.07
C LYS A 643 -17.12 -21.44 4.88
N ASN A 644 -15.79 -21.47 4.61
CA ASN A 644 -15.04 -20.27 4.38
C ASN A 644 -15.63 -19.49 3.18
N PRO A 645 -15.90 -18.18 3.32
CA PRO A 645 -16.48 -17.36 2.25
C PRO A 645 -15.59 -17.20 1.03
N ASP A 646 -14.27 -17.42 1.17
CA ASP A 646 -13.35 -17.50 0.06
C ASP A 646 -13.35 -18.93 -0.51
N PHE A 647 -14.02 -19.11 -1.62
CA PHE A 647 -14.20 -20.41 -2.23
C PHE A 647 -12.88 -21.09 -2.60
N ASP A 648 -11.90 -20.34 -3.12
CA ASP A 648 -10.59 -20.93 -3.48
C ASP A 648 -9.85 -21.41 -2.23
N VAL A 649 -9.91 -20.66 -1.15
CA VAL A 649 -9.35 -21.05 0.15
C VAL A 649 -10.04 -22.28 0.70
N SER A 650 -11.37 -22.31 0.73
CA SER A 650 -12.13 -23.46 1.26
C SER A 650 -11.80 -24.74 0.48
N LYS A 651 -11.72 -24.67 -0.84
CA LYS A 651 -11.40 -25.80 -1.70
C LYS A 651 -9.95 -26.30 -1.50
N ARG A 652 -8.99 -25.40 -1.29
CA ARG A 652 -7.59 -25.78 -1.05
C ARG A 652 -7.39 -26.35 0.35
N MET A 653 -8.02 -25.76 1.37
CA MET A 653 -7.94 -26.22 2.76
C MET A 653 -8.63 -27.58 3.02
N LYS A 654 -9.40 -28.11 2.10
CA LYS A 654 -9.96 -29.48 2.16
C LYS A 654 -8.90 -30.57 2.10
N ASN A 655 -7.75 -30.32 1.47
CA ASN A 655 -6.68 -31.30 1.41
C ASN A 655 -5.74 -31.16 2.63
N ILE A 656 -6.22 -31.65 3.77
CA ILE A 656 -5.58 -31.52 5.08
C ILE A 656 -4.13 -32.05 5.07
N GLU A 657 -3.89 -33.22 4.46
CA GLU A 657 -2.56 -33.82 4.38
C GLU A 657 -1.56 -32.93 3.60
N TYR A 658 -2.02 -32.36 2.48
CA TYR A 658 -1.20 -31.44 1.69
C TYR A 658 -0.88 -30.19 2.50
N ILE A 659 -1.87 -29.61 3.18
CA ILE A 659 -1.67 -28.43 4.05
C ILE A 659 -0.71 -28.75 5.18
N ALA A 660 -0.82 -29.93 5.82
CA ALA A 660 0.09 -30.34 6.89
C ALA A 660 1.54 -30.46 6.41
N ARG A 661 1.78 -31.11 5.25
CA ARG A 661 3.12 -31.20 4.67
C ARG A 661 3.68 -29.83 4.31
N LEU A 662 2.86 -28.99 3.71
CA LEU A 662 3.27 -27.62 3.35
C LEU A 662 3.58 -26.78 4.59
N ALA A 663 2.74 -26.87 5.63
CA ALA A 663 2.96 -26.18 6.90
C ALA A 663 4.28 -26.60 7.57
N VAL A 664 4.55 -27.92 7.63
CA VAL A 664 5.82 -28.43 8.17
C VAL A 664 7.02 -27.89 7.40
N ASN A 665 6.97 -27.89 6.09
CA ASN A 665 8.08 -27.35 5.27
C ASN A 665 8.30 -25.85 5.52
N VAL A 666 7.20 -25.07 5.61
CA VAL A 666 7.25 -23.62 5.88
C VAL A 666 7.81 -23.35 7.28
N PHE A 667 7.33 -24.06 8.31
CA PHE A 667 7.80 -23.89 9.70
C PHE A 667 9.26 -24.36 9.89
N ASN A 668 9.73 -25.27 9.05
CA ASN A 668 11.14 -25.67 9.01
C ASN A 668 12.03 -24.75 8.14
N GLY A 669 11.46 -23.70 7.52
CA GLY A 669 12.20 -22.70 6.75
C GLY A 669 12.66 -23.16 5.37
N GLU A 670 11.97 -24.13 4.75
CA GLU A 670 12.35 -24.62 3.43
C GLU A 670 12.03 -23.61 2.33
N SER A 671 12.90 -23.53 1.34
CA SER A 671 12.68 -22.65 0.17
C SER A 671 11.57 -23.20 -0.75
N ILE A 672 10.93 -22.30 -1.50
CA ILE A 672 9.93 -22.66 -2.52
C ILE A 672 10.50 -23.68 -3.52
N ARG A 673 11.74 -23.46 -3.96
CA ARG A 673 12.47 -24.39 -4.84
C ARG A 673 12.57 -25.81 -4.24
N THR A 674 12.95 -25.90 -2.97
CA THR A 674 13.06 -27.18 -2.28
C THR A 674 11.71 -27.88 -2.19
N MET A 675 10.64 -27.15 -1.86
CA MET A 675 9.29 -27.70 -1.76
C MET A 675 8.79 -28.22 -3.13
N ILE A 676 8.99 -27.47 -4.20
CA ILE A 676 8.63 -27.89 -5.57
C ILE A 676 9.41 -29.15 -5.95
N ASN A 677 10.73 -29.18 -5.74
CA ASN A 677 11.57 -30.34 -6.07
C ASN A 677 11.16 -31.60 -5.28
N LYS A 678 10.87 -31.45 -3.98
CA LYS A 678 10.33 -32.56 -3.18
C LYS A 678 9.03 -33.13 -3.76
N ASN A 679 8.13 -32.26 -4.19
CA ASN A 679 6.86 -32.67 -4.77
C ASN A 679 7.02 -33.34 -6.15
N ILE A 680 7.90 -32.82 -6.99
CA ILE A 680 8.23 -33.44 -8.29
C ILE A 680 8.85 -34.82 -8.06
N ASN A 681 9.83 -34.93 -7.17
CA ASN A 681 10.49 -36.19 -6.82
C ASN A 681 9.49 -37.22 -6.23
N PHE A 682 8.53 -36.73 -5.40
CA PHE A 682 7.48 -37.60 -4.87
C PHE A 682 6.64 -38.23 -6.01
N VAL A 683 6.19 -37.41 -6.97
CA VAL A 683 5.39 -37.87 -8.10
C VAL A 683 6.19 -38.80 -9.03
N GLN A 684 7.48 -38.55 -9.22
CA GLN A 684 8.35 -39.41 -10.00
C GLN A 684 8.55 -40.80 -9.37
N LYS A 685 8.64 -40.86 -8.03
CA LYS A 685 8.80 -42.09 -7.28
C LYS A 685 7.48 -42.86 -7.12
N ASN A 686 6.36 -42.15 -7.07
CA ASN A 686 5.04 -42.74 -6.85
C ASN A 686 4.21 -42.67 -8.13
N LYS A 687 4.31 -43.72 -8.96
CA LYS A 687 3.66 -43.82 -10.29
C LYS A 687 2.14 -43.63 -10.28
N ASP A 688 1.49 -43.79 -9.14
CA ASP A 688 0.03 -43.61 -8.99
C ASP A 688 -0.39 -42.12 -8.90
N TYR A 689 0.55 -41.18 -8.74
CA TYR A 689 0.29 -39.78 -8.67
C TYR A 689 0.77 -39.06 -9.92
N SER A 690 0.16 -37.89 -10.19
CA SER A 690 0.57 -36.99 -11.27
C SER A 690 0.43 -35.53 -10.82
N LEU A 691 1.30 -34.67 -11.36
CA LEU A 691 1.13 -33.23 -11.32
C LEU A 691 0.16 -32.81 -12.43
N VAL A 692 -0.91 -32.16 -12.10
CA VAL A 692 -1.92 -31.72 -13.06
C VAL A 692 -2.21 -30.23 -12.91
N VAL A 693 -2.42 -29.57 -14.05
CA VAL A 693 -2.85 -28.17 -14.09
C VAL A 693 -4.37 -28.14 -14.08
N CYS A 694 -4.93 -27.47 -13.09
CA CYS A 694 -6.36 -27.28 -12.88
C CYS A 694 -6.74 -25.82 -13.13
N LYS A 695 -8.02 -25.56 -13.45
CA LYS A 695 -8.58 -24.21 -13.51
C LYS A 695 -9.53 -23.97 -12.33
N ASN A 696 -9.48 -22.79 -11.75
CA ASN A 696 -10.49 -22.35 -10.80
C ASN A 696 -11.73 -21.79 -11.52
N ILE A 697 -12.76 -21.41 -10.76
CA ILE A 697 -14.04 -20.86 -11.30
C ILE A 697 -13.79 -19.59 -12.12
N MET A 698 -12.73 -18.83 -11.83
CA MET A 698 -12.38 -17.61 -12.55
C MET A 698 -11.41 -17.85 -13.71
N GLY A 699 -11.14 -19.13 -14.07
CA GLY A 699 -10.24 -19.50 -15.15
C GLY A 699 -8.76 -19.43 -14.81
N SER A 700 -8.37 -19.08 -13.58
CA SER A 700 -6.94 -19.07 -13.17
C SER A 700 -6.43 -20.50 -13.02
N GLU A 701 -5.26 -20.74 -13.59
CA GLU A 701 -4.60 -22.05 -13.56
C GLU A 701 -3.81 -22.22 -12.25
N TYR A 702 -3.79 -23.46 -11.75
CA TYR A 702 -3.00 -23.86 -10.58
C TYR A 702 -2.61 -25.35 -10.69
N VAL A 703 -1.50 -25.75 -10.05
CA VAL A 703 -0.99 -27.12 -10.11
C VAL A 703 -1.36 -27.91 -8.85
N ARG A 704 -1.75 -29.17 -9.02
CA ARG A 704 -2.02 -30.11 -7.94
C ARG A 704 -1.33 -31.45 -8.13
N ILE A 705 -1.00 -32.10 -7.01
CA ILE A 705 -0.67 -33.52 -6.97
C ILE A 705 -1.98 -34.27 -6.84
N VAL A 706 -2.30 -35.12 -7.81
CA VAL A 706 -3.55 -35.88 -7.86
C VAL A 706 -3.23 -37.33 -8.10
N HIS A 707 -3.97 -38.24 -7.39
CA HIS A 707 -3.90 -39.66 -7.69
C HIS A 707 -4.52 -39.92 -9.06
N LYS A 708 -3.87 -40.70 -9.93
CA LYS A 708 -4.28 -40.93 -11.33
C LYS A 708 -5.70 -41.43 -11.49
N LYS A 709 -6.21 -42.20 -10.53
CA LYS A 709 -7.62 -42.65 -10.51
C LYS A 709 -8.63 -41.51 -10.39
N ASN A 710 -8.23 -40.36 -9.92
CA ASN A 710 -9.08 -39.18 -9.66
C ASN A 710 -8.89 -38.09 -10.71
N ILE A 711 -8.22 -38.35 -11.83
CA ILE A 711 -8.01 -37.34 -12.89
C ILE A 711 -9.27 -37.31 -13.77
N ASP A 712 -9.94 -36.17 -13.73
CA ASP A 712 -10.97 -35.80 -14.71
C ASP A 712 -10.31 -34.97 -15.83
N PHE A 713 -10.18 -35.57 -16.99
CA PHE A 713 -9.49 -34.97 -18.13
C PHE A 713 -10.25 -33.84 -18.80
N THR A 714 -11.48 -33.55 -18.42
CA THR A 714 -12.27 -32.45 -19.00
C THR A 714 -11.78 -31.07 -18.52
N ASN A 715 -11.23 -30.98 -17.29
CA ASN A 715 -10.79 -29.76 -16.66
C ASN A 715 -9.34 -29.76 -16.19
N MET A 716 -8.57 -30.79 -16.48
CA MET A 716 -7.19 -31.00 -16.04
C MET A 716 -6.33 -31.43 -17.21
N HIS A 717 -5.08 -30.98 -17.26
CA HIS A 717 -4.06 -31.50 -18.17
C HIS A 717 -2.80 -31.89 -17.39
N ILE A 718 -2.09 -32.89 -17.91
CA ILE A 718 -0.86 -33.37 -17.27
C ILE A 718 0.21 -32.30 -17.37
N PHE A 719 0.94 -32.10 -16.28
CA PHE A 719 2.08 -31.18 -16.19
C PHE A 719 3.21 -31.66 -17.11
N VAL A 720 3.52 -30.95 -18.19
CA VAL A 720 4.45 -31.37 -19.24
C VAL A 720 5.30 -30.22 -19.82
N ARG A 721 5.01 -28.97 -19.53
CA ARG A 721 5.58 -27.81 -20.24
C ARG A 721 6.34 -26.87 -19.31
N GLU A 722 7.33 -26.15 -19.86
CA GLU A 722 8.03 -25.05 -19.18
C GLU A 722 7.06 -24.00 -18.58
N ARG A 723 5.98 -23.71 -19.30
CA ARG A 723 4.91 -22.85 -18.80
C ARG A 723 4.28 -23.36 -17.49
N ASP A 724 4.17 -24.66 -17.33
CA ASP A 724 3.51 -25.27 -16.18
C ASP A 724 4.36 -25.18 -14.92
N ILE A 725 5.69 -25.09 -15.03
CA ILE A 725 6.57 -24.86 -13.88
C ILE A 725 6.34 -23.45 -13.28
N ASN A 726 6.13 -22.43 -14.10
CA ASN A 726 5.76 -21.10 -13.64
C ASN A 726 4.40 -21.09 -12.95
N THR A 727 3.41 -21.78 -13.51
CA THR A 727 2.11 -21.97 -12.87
C THR A 727 2.26 -22.66 -11.51
N TYR A 728 3.17 -23.63 -11.41
CA TYR A 728 3.45 -24.32 -10.14
C TYR A 728 4.14 -23.40 -9.12
N ILE A 729 5.12 -22.62 -9.53
CA ILE A 729 5.77 -21.62 -8.68
C ILE A 729 4.73 -20.66 -8.10
N TYR A 730 3.87 -20.09 -8.94
CA TYR A 730 2.80 -19.20 -8.46
C TYR A 730 1.79 -19.90 -7.55
N THR A 731 1.50 -21.18 -7.80
CA THR A 731 0.65 -21.99 -6.92
C THR A 731 1.29 -22.14 -5.54
N MET A 732 2.58 -22.50 -5.49
CA MET A 732 3.31 -22.67 -4.24
C MET A 732 3.43 -21.35 -3.48
N LEU A 733 3.75 -20.26 -4.16
CA LEU A 733 3.78 -18.91 -3.56
C LEU A 733 2.43 -18.53 -2.95
N TYR A 734 1.33 -18.80 -3.67
CA TYR A 734 -0.02 -18.57 -3.15
C TYR A 734 -0.31 -19.43 -1.93
N ASP A 735 -0.04 -20.74 -2.01
CA ASP A 735 -0.35 -21.67 -0.94
C ASP A 735 0.46 -21.37 0.33
N VAL A 736 1.74 -21.02 0.18
CA VAL A 736 2.57 -20.62 1.32
C VAL A 736 2.04 -19.33 1.94
N GLN A 737 1.89 -18.26 1.17
CA GLN A 737 1.56 -16.95 1.72
C GLN A 737 0.09 -16.82 2.15
N LYS A 738 -0.84 -17.32 1.31
CA LYS A 738 -2.26 -17.14 1.57
C LYS A 738 -2.82 -18.23 2.48
N ILE A 739 -2.47 -19.50 2.25
CA ILE A 739 -3.03 -20.61 3.01
C ILE A 739 -2.27 -20.78 4.34
N ILE A 740 -0.94 -20.88 4.32
CA ILE A 740 -0.17 -21.16 5.53
C ILE A 740 0.05 -19.88 6.36
N GLU A 741 0.68 -18.86 5.80
CA GLU A 741 1.07 -17.68 6.58
C GLU A 741 -0.10 -16.77 6.97
N PHE A 742 -1.18 -16.77 6.20
CA PHE A 742 -2.35 -15.94 6.51
C PHE A 742 -3.46 -16.73 7.21
N TYR A 743 -4.06 -17.73 6.54
CA TYR A 743 -5.24 -18.41 7.10
C TYR A 743 -4.89 -19.41 8.21
N LEU A 744 -3.93 -20.29 7.99
CA LEU A 744 -3.56 -21.30 9.00
C LEU A 744 -3.00 -20.64 10.25
N LYS A 745 -2.06 -19.70 10.12
CA LYS A 745 -1.54 -18.93 11.27
C LYS A 745 -2.65 -18.22 12.03
N LYS A 746 -3.60 -17.60 11.35
CA LYS A 746 -4.74 -16.94 11.98
C LYS A 746 -5.56 -17.90 12.85
N TYR A 747 -5.84 -19.10 12.37
CA TYR A 747 -6.59 -20.09 13.13
C TYR A 747 -5.77 -20.65 14.31
N ILE A 748 -4.48 -20.88 14.11
CA ILE A 748 -3.58 -21.31 15.18
C ILE A 748 -3.50 -20.24 16.28
N GLN A 749 -3.37 -18.97 15.91
CA GLN A 749 -3.33 -17.83 16.85
C GLN A 749 -4.64 -17.71 17.64
N ASP A 750 -5.80 -17.83 16.99
CA ASP A 750 -7.09 -17.75 17.68
C ASP A 750 -7.25 -18.90 18.67
N LEU A 751 -6.92 -20.15 18.28
CA LEU A 751 -6.92 -21.30 19.18
C LEU A 751 -6.01 -21.05 20.39
N TYR A 752 -4.79 -20.58 20.14
CA TYR A 752 -3.82 -20.28 21.17
C TYR A 752 -4.33 -19.24 22.19
N TYR A 753 -4.86 -18.11 21.75
CA TYR A 753 -5.40 -17.08 22.65
C TYR A 753 -6.57 -17.56 23.48
N ARG A 754 -7.40 -18.46 22.97
CA ARG A 754 -8.50 -19.07 23.73
C ARG A 754 -7.96 -19.98 24.81
N ILE A 755 -6.98 -20.82 24.51
CA ILE A 755 -6.31 -21.69 25.48
C ILE A 755 -5.62 -20.88 26.55
N LYS A 756 -4.94 -19.80 26.20
CA LYS A 756 -4.24 -18.89 27.16
C LYS A 756 -5.19 -18.25 28.18
N ARG A 757 -6.44 -17.98 27.80
CA ARG A 757 -7.45 -17.45 28.72
C ARG A 757 -7.83 -18.45 29.81
N ILE A 758 -7.77 -19.74 29.50
CA ILE A 758 -8.17 -20.81 30.40
C ILE A 758 -7.00 -21.28 31.27
N ASN A 759 -5.79 -21.36 30.73
CA ASN A 759 -4.59 -21.84 31.43
C ASN A 759 -3.40 -20.87 31.22
N LYS A 760 -3.04 -20.14 32.29
CA LYS A 760 -2.05 -19.06 32.22
C LYS A 760 -0.58 -19.51 32.20
N ASP A 761 -0.29 -20.73 32.64
CA ASP A 761 1.09 -21.10 33.05
C ASP A 761 1.95 -21.81 31.96
N THR A 762 1.36 -22.24 30.84
CA THR A 762 2.05 -23.19 29.94
C THR A 762 2.50 -22.61 28.59
N ILE A 763 2.50 -21.29 28.39
CA ILE A 763 2.22 -20.75 27.07
C ILE A 763 3.35 -19.95 26.41
N LYS A 764 4.39 -19.55 27.14
CA LYS A 764 5.47 -18.71 26.60
C LYS A 764 6.20 -19.33 25.38
N GLU A 765 6.43 -20.64 25.41
CA GLU A 765 7.09 -21.35 24.30
C GLU A 765 6.24 -21.43 23.03
N VAL A 766 4.92 -21.43 23.18
CA VAL A 766 3.99 -21.46 22.02
C VAL A 766 3.89 -20.08 21.39
N GLU A 767 4.00 -18.99 22.18
CA GLU A 767 4.04 -17.62 21.66
C GLU A 767 5.21 -17.42 20.69
N GLU A 768 6.40 -17.87 21.09
CA GLU A 768 7.61 -17.80 20.25
C GLU A 768 7.41 -18.54 18.91
N ILE A 769 6.78 -19.73 18.95
CA ILE A 769 6.51 -20.50 17.72
C ILE A 769 5.51 -19.77 16.82
N LEU A 770 4.46 -19.20 17.39
CA LEU A 770 3.41 -18.54 16.61
C LEU A 770 3.90 -17.27 15.95
N ASP A 771 4.76 -16.51 16.63
CA ASP A 771 5.24 -15.23 16.11
C ASP A 771 6.38 -15.38 15.13
N TYR A 772 7.33 -16.24 15.48
CA TYR A 772 8.56 -16.42 14.73
C TYR A 772 8.58 -17.70 13.89
N SER A 773 7.54 -18.56 14.01
CA SER A 773 7.51 -19.89 13.39
C SER A 773 8.69 -20.78 13.83
N THR A 774 9.31 -20.48 15.00
CA THR A 774 10.51 -21.16 15.50
C THR A 774 10.69 -20.97 17.01
N LYS A 775 11.40 -21.91 17.64
CA LYS A 775 11.91 -21.79 19.02
C LYS A 775 13.39 -21.39 19.08
N ASP A 776 14.03 -21.30 17.92
CA ASP A 776 15.45 -20.98 17.81
C ASP A 776 15.66 -19.50 18.17
N LYS A 777 16.38 -19.26 19.27
CA LYS A 777 16.65 -17.92 19.79
C LYS A 777 17.43 -17.06 18.82
N LYS A 778 18.33 -17.62 18.01
CA LYS A 778 19.06 -16.90 16.97
C LYS A 778 18.10 -16.39 15.92
N LYS A 779 17.14 -17.23 15.46
CA LYS A 779 16.10 -16.83 14.51
C LYS A 779 15.19 -15.76 15.11
N ILE A 780 14.83 -15.89 16.38
CA ILE A 780 14.03 -14.89 17.10
C ILE A 780 14.78 -13.55 17.18
N SER A 781 16.08 -13.58 17.51
CA SER A 781 16.90 -12.37 17.58
C SER A 781 17.01 -11.65 16.25
N LEU A 782 17.18 -12.38 15.13
CA LEU A 782 17.18 -11.81 13.77
C LEU A 782 15.82 -11.18 13.44
N ASN A 783 14.72 -11.87 13.73
CA ASN A 783 13.38 -11.32 13.51
C ASN A 783 13.13 -10.03 14.32
N ASN A 784 13.66 -9.96 15.55
CA ASN A 784 13.52 -8.79 16.43
C ASN A 784 14.17 -7.53 15.85
N ILE A 785 15.28 -7.67 15.14
CA ILE A 785 15.93 -6.54 14.45
C ILE A 785 15.31 -6.26 13.06
N GLY A 786 14.32 -7.09 12.64
CA GLY A 786 13.55 -6.91 11.39
C GLY A 786 14.05 -7.74 10.22
N ILE A 787 15.06 -8.61 10.38
CA ILE A 787 15.44 -9.60 9.37
C ILE A 787 14.43 -10.75 9.43
N VAL A 788 13.43 -10.68 8.58
CA VAL A 788 12.31 -11.65 8.53
C VAL A 788 12.36 -12.57 7.31
N ASP A 789 13.37 -12.40 6.46
CA ASP A 789 13.56 -13.21 5.27
C ASP A 789 14.13 -14.59 5.64
N ASN A 790 13.40 -15.65 5.30
CA ASN A 790 13.79 -17.03 5.61
C ASN A 790 15.16 -17.42 5.04
N PHE A 791 15.53 -16.87 3.87
CA PHE A 791 16.85 -17.10 3.28
C PHE A 791 17.96 -16.53 4.17
N ALA A 792 17.87 -15.24 4.55
CA ALA A 792 18.84 -14.58 5.40
C ALA A 792 18.89 -15.27 6.79
N ILE A 793 17.72 -15.57 7.37
CA ILE A 793 17.61 -16.26 8.66
C ILE A 793 18.28 -17.63 8.59
N SER A 794 18.01 -18.43 7.56
CA SER A 794 18.57 -19.79 7.41
C SER A 794 20.09 -19.81 7.25
N LEU A 795 20.64 -18.77 6.64
CA LEU A 795 22.08 -18.60 6.53
C LEU A 795 22.70 -18.13 7.85
N LEU A 796 22.21 -17.00 8.38
CA LEU A 796 22.80 -16.36 9.55
C LEU A 796 22.68 -17.16 10.85
N THR A 797 21.82 -18.18 10.91
CA THR A 797 21.70 -19.06 12.09
C THR A 797 22.63 -20.26 12.06
N ARG A 798 23.41 -20.48 10.99
CA ARG A 798 24.38 -21.57 10.93
C ARG A 798 25.52 -21.36 11.93
N GLU A 799 26.20 -22.46 12.29
CA GLU A 799 27.29 -22.43 13.25
C GLU A 799 28.44 -21.51 12.85
N GLU A 800 28.72 -21.39 11.55
CA GLU A 800 29.76 -20.51 10.99
C GLU A 800 29.55 -19.02 11.32
N PHE A 801 28.32 -18.62 11.64
CA PHE A 801 27.95 -17.26 12.02
C PHE A 801 27.73 -17.07 13.52
N SER A 802 28.18 -18.00 14.35
CA SER A 802 28.01 -17.95 15.82
C SER A 802 28.67 -16.72 16.46
N GLU A 803 29.69 -16.13 15.85
CA GLU A 803 30.36 -14.91 16.33
C GLU A 803 29.47 -13.66 16.33
N PHE A 804 28.42 -13.65 15.51
CA PHE A 804 27.45 -12.54 15.45
C PHE A 804 26.46 -12.55 16.62
N TYR A 805 26.51 -13.57 17.47
CA TYR A 805 25.63 -13.70 18.64
C TYR A 805 26.42 -13.54 19.95
N ASP A 806 25.74 -13.05 20.97
CA ASP A 806 26.25 -13.08 22.35
C ASP A 806 25.94 -14.44 23.00
N PHE A 807 26.32 -14.59 24.27
CA PHE A 807 26.08 -15.83 25.05
C PHE A 807 24.57 -16.08 25.32
N ASN A 808 23.71 -15.08 25.18
CA ASN A 808 22.25 -15.18 25.27
C ASN A 808 21.58 -15.38 23.89
N GLU A 809 22.38 -15.60 22.86
CA GLU A 809 21.95 -15.72 21.45
C GLU A 809 21.29 -14.44 20.88
N ASN A 810 21.57 -13.26 21.45
CA ASN A 810 21.19 -11.99 20.86
C ASN A 810 22.20 -11.55 19.80
N ILE A 811 21.70 -10.96 18.71
CA ILE A 811 22.53 -10.50 17.59
C ILE A 811 23.37 -9.26 17.95
N LYS A 812 24.63 -9.26 17.55
CA LYS A 812 25.54 -8.12 17.62
C LYS A 812 25.42 -7.30 16.33
N ILE A 813 24.60 -6.27 16.34
CA ILE A 813 24.22 -5.48 15.15
C ILE A 813 25.44 -4.92 14.44
N ASP A 814 26.42 -4.34 15.15
CA ASP A 814 27.60 -3.72 14.56
C ASP A 814 28.45 -4.74 13.76
N LYS A 815 28.68 -5.91 14.33
CA LYS A 815 29.42 -6.98 13.63
C LYS A 815 28.66 -7.48 12.40
N LEU A 816 27.35 -7.60 12.50
CA LEU A 816 26.52 -8.03 11.40
C LEU A 816 26.54 -6.98 10.27
N LYS A 817 26.55 -5.71 10.61
CA LYS A 817 26.66 -4.59 9.67
C LYS A 817 28.01 -4.56 8.96
N GLU A 818 29.12 -4.73 9.70
CA GLU A 818 30.46 -4.84 9.12
C GLU A 818 30.55 -6.03 8.17
N TYR A 819 30.02 -7.18 8.55
CA TYR A 819 29.97 -8.35 7.69
C TYR A 819 29.17 -8.07 6.41
N ALA A 820 28.00 -7.44 6.49
CA ALA A 820 27.21 -7.10 5.32
C ALA A 820 27.97 -6.19 4.35
N TYR A 821 28.76 -5.25 4.85
CA TYR A 821 29.62 -4.41 3.99
C TYR A 821 30.76 -5.18 3.34
N SER A 822 31.24 -6.27 3.96
CA SER A 822 32.28 -7.12 3.40
C SER A 822 31.79 -8.06 2.28
N LEU A 823 30.49 -8.30 2.21
CA LEU A 823 29.88 -9.13 1.18
C LEU A 823 29.95 -8.45 -0.21
N PRO A 824 30.08 -9.24 -1.29
CA PRO A 824 30.00 -8.71 -2.65
C PRO A 824 28.74 -7.87 -2.87
N GLU A 825 28.84 -6.85 -3.72
CA GLU A 825 27.70 -5.95 -4.00
C GLU A 825 26.52 -6.64 -4.68
N TYR A 826 26.76 -7.78 -5.33
CA TYR A 826 25.72 -8.62 -5.93
C TYR A 826 25.21 -9.75 -5.01
N ASP A 827 25.60 -9.77 -3.74
CA ASP A 827 25.13 -10.78 -2.78
C ASP A 827 23.77 -10.38 -2.20
N PRO A 828 22.75 -11.24 -2.31
CA PRO A 828 21.41 -10.92 -1.76
C PRO A 828 21.42 -10.77 -0.24
N LEU A 829 22.30 -11.46 0.50
CA LEU A 829 22.40 -11.36 1.94
C LEU A 829 22.83 -9.96 2.39
N ARG A 830 23.71 -9.29 1.62
CA ARG A 830 24.10 -7.91 1.86
C ARG A 830 22.89 -6.99 1.99
N TYR A 831 21.98 -7.04 1.05
CA TYR A 831 20.78 -6.19 1.05
C TYR A 831 19.72 -6.65 2.05
N ALA A 832 19.60 -7.97 2.28
CA ALA A 832 18.71 -8.48 3.32
C ALA A 832 19.09 -7.95 4.73
N ILE A 833 20.36 -7.70 4.97
CA ILE A 833 20.88 -7.14 6.20
C ILE A 833 20.80 -5.60 6.18
N LEU A 834 21.44 -4.94 5.22
CA LEU A 834 21.61 -3.47 5.20
C LEU A 834 20.30 -2.69 5.07
N ASP A 835 19.30 -3.27 4.41
CA ASP A 835 17.98 -2.63 4.30
C ASP A 835 17.21 -2.62 5.63
N VAL A 836 17.72 -3.34 6.62
CA VAL A 836 17.06 -3.52 7.91
C VAL A 836 17.82 -2.84 9.04
N ILE A 837 19.14 -3.00 9.09
CA ILE A 837 20.01 -2.43 10.10
C ILE A 837 20.80 -1.23 9.57
#